data_85c1e46d2417a8b0cbb9160e8a20e09f
#
_entry.id   85c1e46d2417a8b0cbb9160e8a20e09f
#
_cell.length_a   1.000
_cell.length_b   1.000
_cell.length_c   1.000
_cell.angle_alpha   90.00
_cell.angle_beta   90.00
_cell.angle_gamma   90.00
#
_symmetry.space_group_name_H-M   'P 1'
#
loop_
_entity.id
_entity.type
_entity.pdbx_description
1 polymer ?
#
loop_
_entity_poly.entity_id
_entity_poly.type
_entity_poly.pdbx_seq_one_letter_code
_entity_poly.pdbx_strand_id
1 'polypeptide(L)'
;MVDRYFELAQAPFDPVRIWQWISNLNFHHQCQADQSKSVQVLRENETLRQGIIAYVFGPLTDRKEILNLRVEKFAGHLHSHSGLHLWRKDYKFLIDLAFKTDNVDLWASFLVNHQRYKNKEEQGPDDLRAQMRQHALSKPVFMREWARFNNGMKLSEQEHLFWRFRHNRSMKRHDRKRREIHARNIKFVSENKEIIERGRHWGCLVRFAELVLMDPAKIELEFGDEKLVRAALRNCLDFITPEVPTLPELAALQCESKYRHSETVLYAACLEILRAEGNLECVNIELLTALRTNIHMGYNSVSTEERDALQAEVDRLIFPDSESAEKYLRQYVEPQLAQPCPHPEIWMLSGEEVFCHSRAQLSIEWLRRFTDLSLDSADTLFEIAAQYGDREDLKEVITERCSDMMSGWPNLTENEDIERKRIFWLVREFYFLENITATYWAWLKSDKENLLHFYERSGRMSPSEHRAWPELTSMKVEAILDAFIEHWPHVDLPDSWGSDSPKEEKAYRFLNDLIWSINSDTPDDAIPVLDRLLNDPRFTNLLKELQSIHAAQIRKKALRDFEPPTPDEIIQRLDCDSVVTVEGLRQLVLQELHDFQKAIDGGEFNSADRFYEKNERLDEVKSTEIIAERLNLRLQPQGIAITPEHQLKGQNRSDFTASKLIGGKRRLLVTEVKGQWHRELYSAASAQLYDRYSIHPDAEQQGIFLVIWFGESETVAGRKNHGIKTAQDLKVSIDAVLPTDLRSLIDVFVLDVSRHCDRQR
;
A
#
# COMPACT_ATOMS: atom_id res chain seq x y z
N MET A 1 1.85 -3.93 -16.56
CA MET A 1 0.96 -4.91 -17.22
C MET A 1 -0.19 -4.22 -17.93
N VAL A 2 -0.99 -3.38 -17.26
CA VAL A 2 -2.12 -2.64 -17.87
C VAL A 2 -1.66 -1.72 -19.00
N ASP A 3 -0.59 -0.94 -18.81
CA ASP A 3 -0.02 -0.11 -19.86
C ASP A 3 0.41 -0.92 -21.08
N ARG A 4 1.02 -2.10 -20.86
CA ARG A 4 1.40 -3.01 -21.95
C ARG A 4 0.19 -3.53 -22.73
N TYR A 5 -0.93 -3.77 -22.07
CA TYR A 5 -2.17 -4.10 -22.74
C TYR A 5 -2.61 -2.98 -23.68
N PHE A 6 -2.61 -1.73 -23.23
CA PHE A 6 -3.01 -0.58 -24.04
C PHE A 6 -2.03 -0.23 -25.17
N GLU A 7 -0.78 -0.68 -25.07
CA GLU A 7 0.18 -0.59 -26.18
C GLU A 7 -0.12 -1.56 -27.32
N LEU A 8 -0.66 -2.74 -27.00
CA LEU A 8 -0.84 -3.83 -27.95
C LEU A 8 -2.29 -3.95 -28.43
N ALA A 9 -3.26 -3.61 -27.62
CA ALA A 9 -4.68 -3.75 -27.92
C ALA A 9 -5.22 -2.53 -28.67
N GLN A 10 -6.11 -2.79 -29.62
CA GLN A 10 -6.86 -1.77 -30.36
C GLN A 10 -8.30 -1.66 -29.85
N ALA A 11 -8.88 -0.46 -29.95
CA ALA A 11 -10.31 -0.26 -29.66
C ALA A 11 -11.19 -1.14 -30.59
N PRO A 12 -12.37 -1.58 -30.12
CA PRO A 12 -13.07 -1.14 -28.92
C PRO A 12 -12.60 -1.87 -27.65
N PHE A 13 -12.54 -1.12 -26.55
CA PHE A 13 -12.20 -1.66 -25.22
C PHE A 13 -13.49 -1.99 -24.45
N ASP A 14 -13.45 -3.08 -23.65
CA ASP A 14 -14.53 -3.40 -22.70
C ASP A 14 -14.42 -2.52 -21.45
N PRO A 15 -15.35 -1.58 -21.21
CA PRO A 15 -15.26 -0.65 -20.07
C PRO A 15 -15.28 -1.33 -18.71
N VAL A 16 -16.02 -2.45 -18.57
CA VAL A 16 -16.15 -3.18 -17.30
C VAL A 16 -14.84 -3.84 -16.93
N ARG A 17 -14.24 -4.54 -17.89
CA ARG A 17 -12.94 -5.21 -17.71
C ARG A 17 -11.84 -4.20 -17.44
N ILE A 18 -11.80 -3.12 -18.21
CA ILE A 18 -10.80 -2.06 -17.99
C ILE A 18 -10.97 -1.45 -16.61
N TRP A 19 -12.19 -1.15 -16.17
CA TRP A 19 -12.44 -0.64 -14.83
C TRP A 19 -11.95 -1.59 -13.73
N GLN A 20 -12.20 -2.88 -13.85
CA GLN A 20 -11.71 -3.88 -12.89
C GLN A 20 -10.18 -3.86 -12.74
N TRP A 21 -9.46 -3.63 -13.83
CA TRP A 21 -7.99 -3.57 -13.80
C TRP A 21 -7.44 -2.26 -13.25
N ILE A 22 -8.04 -1.13 -13.65
CA ILE A 22 -7.51 0.19 -13.28
C ILE A 22 -8.04 0.70 -11.94
N SER A 23 -9.14 0.16 -11.42
CA SER A 23 -9.74 0.62 -10.16
C SER A 23 -8.81 0.47 -8.94
N ASN A 24 -7.79 -0.35 -9.03
CA ASN A 24 -6.78 -0.54 -8.00
C ASN A 24 -5.44 0.16 -8.31
N LEU A 25 -5.31 0.83 -9.48
CA LEU A 25 -4.10 1.58 -9.79
C LEU A 25 -4.07 2.88 -9.00
N ASN A 26 -2.96 3.14 -8.35
CA ASN A 26 -2.72 4.38 -7.63
C ASN A 26 -1.38 5.00 -8.08
N PHE A 27 -1.39 6.29 -8.38
CA PHE A 27 -0.20 7.04 -8.74
C PHE A 27 0.08 8.07 -7.66
N HIS A 28 1.25 8.00 -7.05
CA HIS A 28 1.65 8.92 -5.99
C HIS A 28 1.95 10.34 -6.51
N HIS A 29 2.35 10.46 -7.77
CA HIS A 29 2.71 11.74 -8.38
C HIS A 29 2.09 11.92 -9.75
N GLN A 30 1.75 13.17 -10.09
CA GLN A 30 1.17 13.55 -11.40
C GLN A 30 2.06 13.11 -12.57
N CYS A 31 3.38 13.25 -12.44
CA CYS A 31 4.31 12.87 -13.50
C CYS A 31 4.27 11.36 -13.83
N GLN A 32 4.05 10.51 -12.85
CA GLN A 32 3.89 9.06 -13.06
C GLN A 32 2.59 8.76 -13.81
N ALA A 33 1.49 9.43 -13.43
CA ALA A 33 0.22 9.29 -14.13
C ALA A 33 0.31 9.79 -15.59
N ASP A 34 0.99 10.90 -15.83
CA ASP A 34 1.14 11.48 -17.18
C ASP A 34 1.98 10.60 -18.12
N GLN A 35 2.90 9.79 -17.58
CA GLN A 35 3.70 8.83 -18.33
C GLN A 35 2.95 7.52 -18.63
N SER A 36 1.89 7.22 -17.90
CA SER A 36 1.15 5.96 -18.06
C SER A 36 0.31 5.96 -19.32
N LYS A 37 0.45 4.90 -20.13
CA LYS A 37 -0.34 4.71 -21.35
C LYS A 37 -1.82 4.51 -21.05
N SER A 38 -2.16 3.81 -19.98
CA SER A 38 -3.55 3.62 -19.52
C SER A 38 -4.22 4.96 -19.20
N VAL A 39 -3.51 5.87 -18.52
CA VAL A 39 -4.02 7.22 -18.22
C VAL A 39 -4.23 8.03 -19.49
N GLN A 40 -3.32 7.97 -20.46
CA GLN A 40 -3.45 8.68 -21.75
C GLN A 40 -4.69 8.18 -22.50
N VAL A 41 -4.86 6.86 -22.64
CA VAL A 41 -6.04 6.26 -23.32
C VAL A 41 -7.33 6.65 -22.61
N LEU A 42 -7.36 6.65 -21.27
CA LEU A 42 -8.54 7.08 -20.52
C LEU A 42 -8.86 8.57 -20.71
N ARG A 43 -7.86 9.42 -20.88
CA ARG A 43 -8.06 10.86 -21.17
C ARG A 43 -8.60 11.11 -22.57
N GLU A 44 -8.16 10.35 -23.55
CA GLU A 44 -8.43 10.56 -24.98
C GLU A 44 -9.67 9.81 -25.48
N ASN A 45 -9.95 8.61 -24.93
CA ASN A 45 -11.04 7.77 -25.41
C ASN A 45 -12.34 8.07 -24.65
N GLU A 46 -13.16 8.96 -25.23
CA GLU A 46 -14.45 9.37 -24.66
C GLU A 46 -15.44 8.20 -24.53
N THR A 47 -15.48 7.30 -25.51
CA THR A 47 -16.39 6.14 -25.48
C THR A 47 -16.07 5.20 -24.34
N LEU A 48 -14.79 4.92 -24.11
CA LEU A 48 -14.34 4.10 -22.98
C LEU A 48 -14.68 4.78 -21.64
N ARG A 49 -14.41 6.08 -21.51
CA ARG A 49 -14.73 6.86 -20.30
C ARG A 49 -16.22 6.83 -20.00
N GLN A 50 -17.06 7.13 -20.98
CA GLN A 50 -18.51 7.09 -20.82
C GLN A 50 -19.02 5.69 -20.48
N GLY A 51 -18.42 4.65 -21.03
CA GLY A 51 -18.72 3.25 -20.69
C GLY A 51 -18.37 2.92 -19.24
N ILE A 52 -17.22 3.38 -18.74
CA ILE A 52 -16.81 3.22 -17.33
C ILE A 52 -17.76 4.00 -16.41
N ILE A 53 -18.07 5.26 -16.73
CA ILE A 53 -19.00 6.09 -15.96
C ILE A 53 -20.39 5.44 -15.91
N ALA A 54 -20.88 4.93 -17.03
CA ALA A 54 -22.15 4.23 -17.11
C ALA A 54 -22.17 2.94 -16.26
N TYR A 55 -21.06 2.22 -16.22
CA TYR A 55 -20.91 1.04 -15.36
C TYR A 55 -20.90 1.39 -13.87
N VAL A 56 -20.16 2.46 -13.49
CA VAL A 56 -20.02 2.87 -12.08
C VAL A 56 -21.32 3.43 -11.52
N PHE A 57 -22.00 4.30 -12.27
CA PHE A 57 -23.17 5.05 -11.81
C PHE A 57 -24.51 4.50 -12.36
N GLY A 58 -24.47 3.54 -13.24
CA GLY A 58 -25.68 2.92 -13.82
C GLY A 58 -26.37 1.96 -12.83
N PRO A 59 -27.69 1.73 -13.01
CA PRO A 59 -28.46 0.79 -12.18
C PRO A 59 -28.14 -0.65 -12.56
N LEU A 60 -27.03 -1.18 -12.11
CA LEU A 60 -26.54 -2.51 -12.54
C LEU A 60 -26.88 -3.64 -11.57
N THR A 61 -27.34 -3.35 -10.35
CA THR A 61 -27.75 -4.37 -9.39
C THR A 61 -28.72 -3.79 -8.37
N ASP A 62 -29.64 -4.61 -7.85
CA ASP A 62 -30.47 -4.28 -6.68
C ASP A 62 -29.64 -4.26 -5.36
N ARG A 63 -28.32 -4.51 -5.44
CA ARG A 63 -27.43 -4.52 -4.28
C ARG A 63 -26.77 -3.15 -4.11
N LYS A 64 -27.33 -2.34 -3.22
CA LYS A 64 -26.78 -1.01 -2.84
C LYS A 64 -25.31 -1.05 -2.44
N GLU A 65 -24.87 -2.11 -1.78
CA GLU A 65 -23.49 -2.31 -1.30
C GLU A 65 -22.47 -2.34 -2.46
N ILE A 66 -22.79 -3.07 -3.54
CA ILE A 66 -21.90 -3.15 -4.72
C ILE A 66 -21.87 -1.81 -5.46
N LEU A 67 -23.00 -1.12 -5.54
CA LEU A 67 -23.06 0.19 -6.18
C LEU A 67 -22.27 1.23 -5.37
N ASN A 68 -22.43 1.23 -4.06
CA ASN A 68 -21.68 2.12 -3.16
C ASN A 68 -20.17 1.88 -3.28
N LEU A 69 -19.74 0.63 -3.27
CA LEU A 69 -18.32 0.27 -3.44
C LEU A 69 -17.74 0.77 -4.78
N ARG A 70 -18.51 0.66 -5.88
CA ARG A 70 -18.08 1.16 -7.19
C ARG A 70 -17.95 2.68 -7.21
N VAL A 71 -18.93 3.39 -6.63
CA VAL A 71 -18.92 4.85 -6.53
C VAL A 71 -17.76 5.32 -5.66
N GLU A 72 -17.51 4.65 -4.56
CA GLU A 72 -16.43 4.97 -3.64
C GLU A 72 -15.04 4.78 -4.28
N LYS A 73 -14.80 3.64 -4.94
CA LYS A 73 -13.58 3.42 -5.73
C LYS A 73 -13.40 4.47 -6.83
N PHE A 74 -14.47 4.85 -7.50
CA PHE A 74 -14.41 5.89 -8.53
C PHE A 74 -14.08 7.26 -7.91
N ALA A 75 -14.68 7.61 -6.78
CA ALA A 75 -14.40 8.86 -6.07
C ALA A 75 -12.92 8.94 -5.62
N GLY A 76 -12.35 7.84 -5.16
CA GLY A 76 -10.90 7.74 -4.87
C GLY A 76 -10.04 8.06 -6.08
N HIS A 77 -10.44 7.60 -7.27
CA HIS A 77 -9.74 7.91 -8.53
C HIS A 77 -9.93 9.33 -9.02
N LEU A 78 -10.99 10.05 -8.60
CA LEU A 78 -11.18 11.46 -8.95
C LEU A 78 -10.12 12.38 -8.32
N HIS A 79 -9.60 12.00 -7.18
CA HIS A 79 -8.57 12.75 -6.46
C HIS A 79 -7.16 12.21 -6.68
N SER A 80 -7.03 11.01 -7.23
CA SER A 80 -5.76 10.45 -7.66
C SER A 80 -5.42 10.92 -9.07
N HIS A 81 -4.15 10.90 -9.40
CA HIS A 81 -3.66 11.27 -10.72
C HIS A 81 -3.92 10.18 -11.78
N SER A 82 -4.97 9.38 -11.63
CA SER A 82 -5.25 8.17 -12.42
C SER A 82 -5.75 8.42 -13.85
N GLY A 83 -6.00 9.65 -14.23
CA GLY A 83 -6.60 9.99 -15.56
C GLY A 83 -8.12 9.81 -15.64
N LEU A 84 -8.77 9.27 -14.60
CA LEU A 84 -10.24 9.17 -14.49
C LEU A 84 -10.89 10.45 -13.96
N HIS A 85 -10.12 11.49 -13.76
CA HIS A 85 -10.62 12.81 -13.43
C HIS A 85 -11.84 13.19 -14.30
N LEU A 86 -12.97 13.55 -13.66
CA LEU A 86 -14.17 13.95 -14.37
C LEU A 86 -13.99 15.36 -14.96
N TRP A 87 -14.20 15.46 -16.27
CA TRP A 87 -14.12 16.70 -16.99
C TRP A 87 -15.53 17.24 -17.27
N ARG A 88 -15.66 18.49 -17.65
CA ARG A 88 -16.96 19.12 -17.94
C ARG A 88 -17.81 18.32 -18.95
N LYS A 89 -17.17 17.73 -19.96
CA LYS A 89 -17.86 16.86 -20.93
C LYS A 89 -18.46 15.60 -20.29
N ASP A 90 -17.79 15.05 -19.27
CA ASP A 90 -18.27 13.89 -18.54
C ASP A 90 -19.48 14.25 -17.66
N TYR A 91 -19.54 15.46 -17.11
CA TYR A 91 -20.70 15.93 -16.35
C TYR A 91 -21.99 15.96 -17.17
N LYS A 92 -21.95 16.37 -18.44
CA LYS A 92 -23.12 16.30 -19.30
C LYS A 92 -23.65 14.90 -19.41
N PHE A 93 -22.75 13.97 -19.72
CA PHE A 93 -23.10 12.55 -19.83
C PHE A 93 -23.67 11.99 -18.52
N LEU A 94 -23.04 12.31 -17.40
CA LEU A 94 -23.42 11.81 -16.09
C LEU A 94 -24.78 12.38 -15.61
N ILE A 95 -25.05 13.66 -15.88
CA ILE A 95 -26.35 14.30 -15.62
C ILE A 95 -27.46 13.66 -16.45
N ASP A 96 -27.19 13.37 -17.72
CA ASP A 96 -28.15 12.67 -18.62
C ASP A 96 -28.38 11.22 -18.16
N LEU A 97 -27.33 10.53 -17.75
CA LEU A 97 -27.42 9.17 -17.20
C LEU A 97 -28.28 9.16 -15.93
N ALA A 98 -28.00 10.07 -14.98
CA ALA A 98 -28.76 10.20 -13.74
C ALA A 98 -30.26 10.49 -14.02
N PHE A 99 -30.55 11.33 -15.02
CA PHE A 99 -31.92 11.64 -15.42
C PHE A 99 -32.62 10.43 -16.09
N LYS A 100 -31.93 9.68 -16.95
CA LYS A 100 -32.46 8.49 -17.63
C LYS A 100 -32.73 7.34 -16.66
N THR A 101 -31.90 7.21 -15.64
CA THR A 101 -32.01 6.16 -14.60
C THR A 101 -32.86 6.56 -13.40
N ASP A 102 -33.50 7.73 -13.44
CA ASP A 102 -34.29 8.30 -12.34
C ASP A 102 -33.50 8.44 -10.99
N ASN A 103 -32.18 8.56 -11.06
CA ASN A 103 -31.33 8.76 -9.91
C ASN A 103 -31.30 10.25 -9.54
N VAL A 104 -32.30 10.68 -8.77
CA VAL A 104 -32.51 12.08 -8.38
C VAL A 104 -31.39 12.61 -7.48
N ASP A 105 -30.87 11.78 -6.57
CA ASP A 105 -29.83 12.19 -5.63
C ASP A 105 -28.51 12.45 -6.36
N LEU A 106 -28.10 11.56 -7.27
CA LEU A 106 -26.93 11.77 -8.12
C LEU A 106 -27.09 13.03 -8.96
N TRP A 107 -28.25 13.21 -9.61
CA TRP A 107 -28.51 14.40 -10.42
C TRP A 107 -28.48 15.68 -9.57
N ALA A 108 -29.07 15.68 -8.38
CA ALA A 108 -29.10 16.84 -7.47
C ALA A 108 -27.72 17.24 -6.96
N SER A 109 -26.80 16.28 -6.81
CA SER A 109 -25.41 16.54 -6.38
C SER A 109 -24.68 17.50 -7.32
N PHE A 110 -25.00 17.49 -8.61
CA PHE A 110 -24.42 18.39 -9.61
C PHE A 110 -24.94 19.82 -9.56
N LEU A 111 -26.09 20.08 -8.92
CA LEU A 111 -26.57 21.45 -8.68
C LEU A 111 -25.59 22.27 -7.81
N VAL A 112 -24.94 21.61 -6.84
CA VAL A 112 -23.96 22.24 -5.95
C VAL A 112 -22.61 22.39 -6.63
N ASN A 113 -22.13 21.34 -7.30
CA ASN A 113 -20.80 21.31 -7.92
C ASN A 113 -20.67 22.32 -9.07
N HIS A 114 -21.73 22.54 -9.80
CA HIS A 114 -21.78 23.50 -10.90
C HIS A 114 -21.38 24.94 -10.51
N GLN A 115 -21.62 25.37 -9.28
CA GLN A 115 -21.31 26.74 -8.84
C GLN A 115 -19.93 26.90 -8.19
N ARG A 116 -19.37 25.84 -7.62
CA ARG A 116 -18.10 25.91 -6.88
C ARG A 116 -16.85 25.91 -7.78
N TYR A 117 -16.93 25.37 -8.98
CA TYR A 117 -15.77 25.18 -9.86
C TYR A 117 -15.84 25.97 -11.17
N LYS A 118 -16.23 27.27 -11.08
CA LYS A 118 -15.97 28.18 -12.17
C LYS A 118 -14.48 28.54 -12.20
N ASN A 119 -13.66 27.67 -12.76
CA ASN A 119 -12.32 28.06 -13.17
C ASN A 119 -12.43 29.14 -14.23
N LYS A 120 -11.66 30.23 -14.10
CA LYS A 120 -11.68 31.38 -15.02
C LYS A 120 -11.37 31.02 -16.47
N GLU A 121 -10.79 29.85 -16.70
CA GLU A 121 -10.42 29.34 -18.03
C GLU A 121 -11.53 28.57 -18.76
N GLU A 122 -12.58 28.12 -18.05
CA GLU A 122 -13.70 27.38 -18.63
C GLU A 122 -14.98 28.26 -18.81
N GLN A 123 -14.83 29.50 -19.20
CA GLN A 123 -15.96 30.43 -19.45
C GLN A 123 -16.69 30.11 -20.79
N GLY A 124 -17.37 28.97 -20.82
CA GLY A 124 -18.38 28.69 -21.82
C GLY A 124 -19.80 29.01 -21.31
N PRO A 125 -20.82 29.06 -22.19
CA PRO A 125 -22.20 29.19 -21.79
C PRO A 125 -22.59 28.12 -20.79
N ASP A 126 -23.49 28.45 -19.86
CA ASP A 126 -23.93 27.57 -18.76
C ASP A 126 -24.91 26.50 -19.26
N ASP A 127 -24.42 25.69 -20.19
CA ASP A 127 -25.17 24.64 -20.87
C ASP A 127 -25.58 23.47 -19.94
N LEU A 128 -24.77 23.19 -18.90
CA LEU A 128 -25.13 22.20 -17.88
C LEU A 128 -26.37 22.62 -17.09
N ARG A 129 -26.41 23.90 -16.68
CA ARG A 129 -27.58 24.43 -15.97
C ARG A 129 -28.82 24.45 -16.88
N ALA A 130 -28.66 24.80 -18.14
CA ALA A 130 -29.75 24.77 -19.11
C ALA A 130 -30.28 23.34 -19.31
N GLN A 131 -29.41 22.34 -19.42
CA GLN A 131 -29.74 20.93 -19.51
C GLN A 131 -30.49 20.45 -18.25
N MET A 132 -29.96 20.74 -17.06
CA MET A 132 -30.61 20.36 -15.80
C MET A 132 -31.98 21.05 -15.62
N ARG A 133 -32.12 22.30 -16.09
CA ARG A 133 -33.43 22.96 -16.10
C ARG A 133 -34.44 22.25 -17.03
N GLN A 134 -34.00 21.79 -18.20
CA GLN A 134 -34.84 21.01 -19.11
C GLN A 134 -35.26 19.69 -18.47
N HIS A 135 -34.35 18.98 -17.82
CA HIS A 135 -34.64 17.77 -17.06
C HIS A 135 -35.68 18.03 -15.97
N ALA A 136 -35.49 19.09 -15.19
CA ALA A 136 -36.40 19.49 -14.12
C ALA A 136 -37.82 19.79 -14.65
N LEU A 137 -37.94 20.49 -15.80
CA LEU A 137 -39.23 20.77 -16.43
C LEU A 137 -39.94 19.50 -16.93
N SER A 138 -39.20 18.42 -17.20
CA SER A 138 -39.74 17.19 -17.74
C SER A 138 -40.33 16.24 -16.71
N LYS A 139 -39.82 16.28 -15.45
CA LYS A 139 -40.20 15.35 -14.37
C LYS A 139 -40.41 16.06 -13.03
N PRO A 140 -41.57 15.88 -12.34
CA PRO A 140 -41.90 16.59 -11.11
C PRO A 140 -40.90 16.37 -9.94
N VAL A 141 -40.28 15.19 -9.88
CA VAL A 141 -39.32 14.86 -8.81
C VAL A 141 -38.04 15.70 -8.95
N PHE A 142 -37.52 15.81 -10.17
CA PHE A 142 -36.35 16.65 -10.48
C PHE A 142 -36.68 18.15 -10.33
N MET A 143 -37.92 18.57 -10.67
CA MET A 143 -38.35 19.93 -10.45
C MET A 143 -38.38 20.31 -8.97
N ARG A 144 -38.74 19.38 -8.09
CA ARG A 144 -38.76 19.61 -6.65
C ARG A 144 -37.37 19.92 -6.12
N GLU A 145 -36.39 19.14 -6.50
CA GLU A 145 -34.97 19.36 -6.09
C GLU A 145 -34.39 20.63 -6.74
N TRP A 146 -34.71 20.89 -7.99
CA TRP A 146 -34.35 22.15 -8.65
C TRP A 146 -34.89 23.38 -7.92
N ALA A 147 -36.19 23.37 -7.54
CA ALA A 147 -36.82 24.45 -6.84
C ALA A 147 -36.24 24.63 -5.40
N ARG A 148 -36.01 23.52 -4.70
CA ARG A 148 -35.41 23.51 -3.36
C ARG A 148 -34.02 24.15 -3.38
N PHE A 149 -33.16 23.74 -4.33
CA PHE A 149 -31.82 24.30 -4.50
C PHE A 149 -31.85 25.81 -4.81
N ASN A 150 -32.64 26.21 -5.80
CA ASN A 150 -32.66 27.63 -6.21
C ASN A 150 -33.30 28.55 -5.13
N ASN A 151 -34.25 28.07 -4.32
CA ASN A 151 -34.76 28.81 -3.19
C ASN A 151 -33.71 28.97 -2.08
N GLY A 152 -32.96 27.91 -1.76
CA GLY A 152 -31.85 27.99 -0.83
C GLY A 152 -30.76 28.96 -1.30
N MET A 153 -30.44 28.94 -2.60
CA MET A 153 -29.46 29.85 -3.18
C MET A 153 -29.89 31.32 -3.12
N LYS A 154 -31.17 31.65 -3.36
CA LYS A 154 -31.66 33.02 -3.25
C LYS A 154 -31.51 33.58 -1.84
N LEU A 155 -31.80 32.79 -0.81
CA LEU A 155 -31.61 33.18 0.59
C LEU A 155 -30.12 33.40 0.89
N SER A 156 -29.26 32.51 0.46
CA SER A 156 -27.83 32.65 0.63
C SER A 156 -27.25 33.86 -0.11
N GLU A 157 -27.74 34.15 -1.31
CA GLU A 157 -27.35 35.36 -2.05
C GLU A 157 -27.73 36.66 -1.33
N GLN A 158 -28.92 36.74 -0.70
CA GLN A 158 -29.33 37.90 0.07
C GLN A 158 -28.44 38.12 1.29
N GLU A 159 -28.15 37.06 2.05
CA GLU A 159 -27.24 37.12 3.18
C GLU A 159 -25.80 37.51 2.74
N HIS A 160 -25.32 36.96 1.61
CA HIS A 160 -24.03 37.27 1.04
C HIS A 160 -23.93 38.74 0.57
N LEU A 161 -24.98 39.29 -0.04
CA LEU A 161 -25.04 40.71 -0.44
C LEU A 161 -24.94 41.63 0.76
N PHE A 162 -25.68 41.33 1.84
CA PHE A 162 -25.65 42.12 3.08
C PHE A 162 -24.26 42.06 3.74
N TRP A 163 -23.68 40.87 3.81
CA TRP A 163 -22.33 40.67 4.34
C TRP A 163 -21.28 41.38 3.48
N ARG A 164 -21.40 41.32 2.17
CA ARG A 164 -20.54 42.00 1.20
C ARG A 164 -20.58 43.51 1.33
N PHE A 165 -21.77 44.06 1.58
CA PHE A 165 -21.93 45.50 1.82
C PHE A 165 -21.20 45.95 3.10
N ARG A 166 -21.39 45.23 4.20
CA ARG A 166 -20.68 45.49 5.46
C ARG A 166 -19.17 45.35 5.32
N HIS A 167 -18.75 44.29 4.66
CA HIS A 167 -17.33 44.02 4.40
C HIS A 167 -16.68 45.13 3.56
N ASN A 168 -17.30 45.52 2.46
CA ASN A 168 -16.78 46.59 1.60
C ASN A 168 -16.67 47.92 2.34
N ARG A 169 -17.62 48.24 3.22
CA ARG A 169 -17.56 49.44 4.05
C ARG A 169 -16.43 49.40 5.08
N SER A 170 -16.21 48.26 5.67
CA SER A 170 -15.06 48.02 6.56
C SER A 170 -13.75 48.15 5.82
N MET A 171 -13.63 47.51 4.65
CA MET A 171 -12.44 47.55 3.81
C MET A 171 -12.07 48.98 3.41
N LYS A 172 -13.04 49.78 2.97
CA LYS A 172 -12.80 51.21 2.63
C LYS A 172 -12.23 52.03 3.78
N ARG A 173 -12.68 51.72 5.03
CA ARG A 173 -12.15 52.37 6.26
C ARG A 173 -10.70 51.91 6.53
N HIS A 174 -10.45 50.64 6.38
CA HIS A 174 -9.12 50.08 6.55
C HIS A 174 -8.14 50.65 5.50
N ASP A 175 -8.56 50.73 4.23
CA ASP A 175 -7.73 51.28 3.14
C ASP A 175 -7.40 52.75 3.36
N ARG A 176 -8.35 53.53 3.90
CA ARG A 176 -8.05 54.93 4.23
C ARG A 176 -7.01 55.05 5.34
N LYS A 177 -7.19 54.29 6.44
CA LYS A 177 -6.21 54.22 7.54
C LYS A 177 -4.84 53.79 7.06
N ARG A 178 -4.79 52.78 6.18
CA ARG A 178 -3.57 52.26 5.60
C ARG A 178 -2.82 53.34 4.78
N ARG A 179 -3.53 54.08 3.94
CA ARG A 179 -2.92 55.20 3.16
C ARG A 179 -2.35 56.29 4.08
N GLU A 180 -3.03 56.60 5.17
CA GLU A 180 -2.54 57.60 6.13
C GLU A 180 -1.29 57.08 6.88
N ILE A 181 -1.18 55.81 7.14
CA ILE A 181 0.01 55.15 7.71
C ILE A 181 1.16 55.18 6.69
N HIS A 182 0.91 54.77 5.44
CA HIS A 182 1.93 54.74 4.39
C HIS A 182 2.50 56.16 4.15
N ALA A 183 1.65 57.15 4.09
CA ALA A 183 2.10 58.55 3.93
C ALA A 183 3.02 59.02 5.06
N ARG A 184 2.72 58.59 6.31
CA ARG A 184 3.59 58.85 7.47
C ARG A 184 4.92 58.10 7.37
N ASN A 185 4.88 56.83 6.95
CA ASN A 185 6.09 56.01 6.81
C ASN A 185 7.02 56.59 5.76
N ILE A 186 6.50 56.99 4.58
CA ILE A 186 7.28 57.59 3.50
C ILE A 186 7.95 58.89 4.00
N LYS A 187 7.20 59.75 4.68
CA LYS A 187 7.75 60.95 5.27
C LYS A 187 8.85 60.64 6.29
N PHE A 188 8.62 59.71 7.20
CA PHE A 188 9.56 59.27 8.23
C PHE A 188 10.88 58.75 7.58
N VAL A 189 10.76 57.87 6.57
CA VAL A 189 11.94 57.35 5.85
C VAL A 189 12.71 58.46 5.15
N SER A 190 12.02 59.41 4.53
CA SER A 190 12.68 60.54 3.86
C SER A 190 13.44 61.46 4.83
N GLU A 191 12.88 61.71 6.02
CA GLU A 191 13.49 62.56 7.05
C GLU A 191 14.66 61.85 7.76
N ASN A 192 14.70 60.53 7.79
CA ASN A 192 15.72 59.71 8.48
C ASN A 192 16.57 58.87 7.51
N LYS A 193 16.65 59.26 6.25
CA LYS A 193 17.21 58.45 5.17
C LYS A 193 18.61 57.89 5.49
N GLU A 194 19.52 58.72 5.96
CA GLU A 194 20.91 58.31 6.23
C GLU A 194 21.04 57.21 7.29
N ILE A 195 20.28 57.33 8.40
CA ILE A 195 20.32 56.36 9.50
C ILE A 195 19.67 55.03 9.02
N ILE A 196 18.57 55.11 8.26
CA ILE A 196 17.84 53.96 7.78
C ILE A 196 18.68 53.21 6.71
N GLU A 197 19.28 53.92 5.76
CA GLU A 197 20.09 53.32 4.70
C GLU A 197 21.34 52.61 5.26
N ARG A 198 21.87 53.10 6.36
CA ARG A 198 22.95 52.42 7.13
C ARG A 198 22.47 51.21 7.94
N GLY A 199 21.22 50.86 7.87
CA GLY A 199 20.66 49.74 8.61
C GLY A 199 20.60 49.92 10.10
N ARG A 200 20.51 51.15 10.65
CA ARG A 200 20.58 51.43 12.08
C ARG A 200 19.24 51.80 12.73
N HIS A 201 18.13 51.33 12.19
CA HIS A 201 16.80 51.60 12.72
C HIS A 201 15.98 50.34 12.87
N TRP A 202 15.92 49.79 14.08
CA TRP A 202 15.34 48.50 14.38
C TRP A 202 13.90 48.34 13.85
N GLY A 203 13.00 49.24 14.17
CA GLY A 203 11.59 49.15 13.77
C GLY A 203 11.39 49.17 12.25
N CYS A 204 12.27 49.85 11.48
CA CYS A 204 12.25 49.82 10.03
C CYS A 204 12.75 48.47 9.52
N LEU A 205 13.86 47.95 10.08
CA LEU A 205 14.47 46.70 9.66
C LEU A 205 13.50 45.53 9.78
N VAL A 206 12.79 45.43 10.92
CA VAL A 206 11.78 44.37 11.14
C VAL A 206 10.71 44.41 10.06
N ARG A 207 10.18 45.62 9.77
CA ARG A 207 9.13 45.76 8.78
C ARG A 207 9.65 45.56 7.35
N PHE A 208 10.85 45.98 7.07
CA PHE A 208 11.53 45.81 5.76
C PHE A 208 11.74 44.29 5.49
N ALA A 209 12.23 43.55 6.48
CA ALA A 209 12.40 42.12 6.40
C ALA A 209 11.06 41.38 6.11
N GLU A 210 10.02 41.73 6.87
CA GLU A 210 8.70 41.18 6.63
C GLU A 210 8.19 41.42 5.20
N LEU A 211 8.37 42.63 4.67
CA LEU A 211 7.91 42.95 3.32
C LEU A 211 8.73 42.25 2.25
N VAL A 212 10.05 42.26 2.38
CA VAL A 212 10.94 41.59 1.41
C VAL A 212 10.65 40.09 1.35
N LEU A 213 10.38 39.47 2.48
CA LEU A 213 10.16 38.03 2.59
C LEU A 213 8.71 37.60 2.27
N MET A 214 7.72 38.47 2.48
CA MET A 214 6.32 38.10 2.36
C MET A 214 5.57 38.74 1.19
N ASP A 215 5.86 40.04 0.87
CA ASP A 215 5.13 40.79 -0.16
C ASP A 215 5.95 42.01 -0.63
N PRO A 216 7.02 41.79 -1.42
CA PRO A 216 7.88 42.88 -1.93
C PRO A 216 7.17 43.94 -2.74
N ALA A 217 6.05 43.60 -3.40
CA ALA A 217 5.26 44.55 -4.19
C ALA A 217 4.66 45.72 -3.35
N LYS A 218 4.61 45.55 -2.03
CA LYS A 218 4.13 46.61 -1.11
C LYS A 218 5.21 47.57 -0.64
N ILE A 219 6.50 47.31 -0.88
CA ILE A 219 7.61 48.13 -0.37
C ILE A 219 7.49 49.58 -0.88
N GLU A 220 7.33 49.73 -2.18
CA GLU A 220 7.20 51.07 -2.80
C GLU A 220 5.97 51.82 -2.30
N LEU A 221 4.86 51.10 -2.14
CA LEU A 221 3.61 51.67 -1.62
C LEU A 221 3.74 52.13 -0.17
N GLU A 222 4.43 51.36 0.68
CA GLU A 222 4.50 51.58 2.12
C GLU A 222 5.63 52.55 2.53
N PHE A 223 6.74 52.58 1.79
CA PHE A 223 7.94 53.31 2.14
C PHE A 223 8.50 54.24 1.03
N GLY A 224 8.06 54.09 -0.21
CA GLY A 224 8.36 54.98 -1.32
C GLY A 224 9.76 54.84 -1.91
N ASP A 225 10.62 53.97 -1.40
CA ASP A 225 12.00 53.76 -1.88
C ASP A 225 12.45 52.31 -1.65
N GLU A 226 12.22 51.42 -2.61
CA GLU A 226 12.60 50.02 -2.53
C GLU A 226 14.12 49.84 -2.45
N LYS A 227 14.88 50.71 -3.17
CA LYS A 227 16.36 50.60 -3.17
C LYS A 227 16.93 50.88 -1.80
N LEU A 228 16.38 51.85 -1.06
CA LEU A 228 16.76 52.17 0.29
C LEU A 228 16.43 51.00 1.26
N VAL A 229 15.25 50.39 1.13
CA VAL A 229 14.84 49.27 1.93
C VAL A 229 15.82 48.10 1.78
N ARG A 230 16.15 47.73 0.54
CA ARG A 230 17.11 46.64 0.27
C ARG A 230 18.53 46.99 0.72
N ALA A 231 18.98 48.26 0.54
CA ALA A 231 20.26 48.71 1.05
C ALA A 231 20.33 48.67 2.57
N ALA A 232 19.28 49.11 3.24
CA ALA A 232 19.20 49.05 4.71
C ALA A 232 19.38 47.63 5.26
N LEU A 233 18.75 46.64 4.62
CA LEU A 233 18.90 45.23 5.00
C LEU A 233 20.32 44.73 4.76
N ARG A 234 20.95 45.05 3.63
CA ARG A 234 22.35 44.67 3.38
C ARG A 234 23.34 45.30 4.37
N ASN A 235 23.05 46.49 4.87
CA ASN A 235 23.95 47.25 5.73
C ASN A 235 23.68 47.04 7.23
N CYS A 236 22.73 46.22 7.62
CA CYS A 236 22.28 46.12 9.02
C CYS A 236 23.04 45.10 9.87
N LEU A 237 23.89 44.25 9.30
CA LEU A 237 24.49 43.11 9.99
C LEU A 237 25.20 43.52 11.29
N ASP A 238 26.09 44.51 11.28
CA ASP A 238 26.79 45.00 12.46
C ASP A 238 25.83 45.52 13.53
N PHE A 239 24.73 46.11 13.12
CA PHE A 239 23.75 46.67 14.07
C PHE A 239 22.89 45.62 14.69
N ILE A 240 22.54 44.54 13.98
CA ILE A 240 21.71 43.47 14.51
C ILE A 240 22.48 42.38 15.25
N THR A 241 23.78 42.26 15.02
CA THR A 241 24.63 41.22 15.65
C THR A 241 24.39 41.04 17.16
N PRO A 242 24.31 42.11 18.00
CA PRO A 242 24.04 41.94 19.42
C PRO A 242 22.64 41.38 19.76
N GLU A 243 21.72 41.48 18.84
CA GLU A 243 20.32 41.06 19.00
C GLU A 243 20.05 39.65 18.45
N VAL A 244 20.99 39.09 17.67
CA VAL A 244 20.88 37.73 17.12
C VAL A 244 21.25 36.74 18.23
N PRO A 245 20.33 35.78 18.54
CA PRO A 245 20.62 34.81 19.59
C PRO A 245 21.77 33.88 19.20
N THR A 246 22.50 33.44 20.20
CA THR A 246 23.52 32.39 20.06
C THR A 246 22.85 31.03 19.81
N LEU A 247 23.60 30.06 19.28
CA LEU A 247 23.06 28.74 18.93
C LEU A 247 22.37 28.01 20.12
N PRO A 248 22.93 28.05 21.38
CA PRO A 248 22.19 27.51 22.54
C PRO A 248 20.91 28.27 22.88
N GLU A 249 20.89 29.61 22.69
CA GLU A 249 19.65 30.38 22.90
C GLU A 249 18.62 30.08 21.85
N LEU A 250 19.02 29.86 20.58
CA LEU A 250 18.15 29.41 19.51
C LEU A 250 17.57 28.02 19.78
N ALA A 251 18.37 27.10 20.32
CA ALA A 251 17.90 25.80 20.77
C ALA A 251 16.82 25.92 21.86
N ALA A 252 16.99 26.83 22.83
CA ALA A 252 16.02 27.09 23.87
C ALA A 252 14.73 27.73 23.31
N LEU A 253 14.85 28.68 22.37
CA LEU A 253 13.71 29.31 21.69
C LEU A 253 12.91 28.28 20.86
N GLN A 254 13.58 27.34 20.21
CA GLN A 254 12.94 26.23 19.50
C GLN A 254 12.08 25.38 20.43
N CYS A 255 12.59 25.02 21.60
CA CYS A 255 11.81 24.27 22.59
C CYS A 255 10.59 25.03 23.12
N GLU A 256 10.68 26.36 23.18
CA GLU A 256 9.55 27.23 23.54
C GLU A 256 8.62 27.56 22.38
N SER A 257 8.90 27.09 21.16
CA SER A 257 8.20 27.45 19.92
C SER A 257 8.13 28.97 19.72
N LYS A 258 9.22 29.67 20.03
CA LYS A 258 9.36 31.13 19.91
C LYS A 258 10.46 31.46 18.91
N TYR A 259 10.33 32.64 18.30
CA TYR A 259 11.39 33.22 17.44
C TYR A 259 11.54 34.71 17.75
N ARG A 260 12.69 35.29 17.44
CA ARG A 260 12.94 36.70 17.56
C ARG A 260 12.92 37.38 16.20
N HIS A 261 12.51 38.66 16.17
CA HIS A 261 12.53 39.43 14.94
C HIS A 261 13.92 39.57 14.32
N SER A 262 14.99 39.49 15.13
CA SER A 262 16.36 39.49 14.64
C SER A 262 16.68 38.35 13.69
N GLU A 263 16.06 37.18 13.87
CA GLU A 263 16.22 36.02 12.99
C GLU A 263 15.60 36.32 11.61
N THR A 264 14.39 36.90 11.59
CA THR A 264 13.72 37.31 10.33
C THR A 264 14.52 38.40 9.60
N VAL A 265 15.07 39.38 10.36
CA VAL A 265 15.91 40.45 9.77
C VAL A 265 17.21 39.88 9.22
N LEU A 266 17.85 38.95 9.95
CA LEU A 266 19.06 38.27 9.50
C LEU A 266 18.81 37.48 8.20
N TYR A 267 17.70 36.73 8.15
CA TYR A 267 17.34 36.00 6.92
C TYR A 267 17.19 36.93 5.72
N ALA A 268 16.42 38.02 5.87
CA ALA A 268 16.22 39.00 4.82
C ALA A 268 17.53 39.73 4.41
N ALA A 269 18.39 40.04 5.39
CA ALA A 269 19.69 40.68 5.13
C ALA A 269 20.61 39.76 4.30
N CYS A 270 20.77 38.51 4.72
CA CYS A 270 21.60 37.53 3.99
C CYS A 270 21.03 37.21 2.60
N LEU A 271 19.72 37.11 2.46
CA LEU A 271 19.08 36.91 1.18
C LEU A 271 19.34 38.10 0.22
N GLU A 272 19.26 39.36 0.70
CA GLU A 272 19.52 40.55 -0.09
C GLU A 272 21.01 40.72 -0.44
N ILE A 273 21.93 40.28 0.44
CA ILE A 273 23.36 40.23 0.18
C ILE A 273 23.62 39.20 -0.93
N LEU A 274 23.09 37.98 -0.78
CA LEU A 274 23.24 36.94 -1.79
C LEU A 274 22.71 37.34 -3.16
N ARG A 275 21.55 38.02 -3.20
CA ARG A 275 20.98 38.59 -4.45
C ARG A 275 21.88 39.66 -5.09
N ALA A 276 22.57 40.45 -4.28
CA ALA A 276 23.39 41.57 -4.77
C ALA A 276 24.82 41.12 -5.12
N GLU A 277 25.43 40.25 -4.34
CA GLU A 277 26.85 39.91 -4.39
C GLU A 277 27.10 38.48 -4.91
N GLY A 278 26.09 37.62 -4.88
CA GLY A 278 26.20 36.22 -5.29
C GLY A 278 26.90 35.29 -4.28
N ASN A 279 27.34 35.81 -3.12
CA ASN A 279 27.96 35.05 -2.05
C ASN A 279 27.72 35.73 -0.68
N LEU A 280 28.09 35.03 0.41
CA LEU A 280 27.96 35.50 1.79
C LEU A 280 29.30 35.59 2.54
N GLU A 281 30.43 35.70 1.82
CA GLU A 281 31.77 35.70 2.43
C GLU A 281 32.02 36.91 3.34
N CYS A 282 31.28 37.99 3.16
CA CYS A 282 31.34 39.17 4.02
C CYS A 282 30.58 39.01 5.35
N VAL A 283 29.79 37.94 5.53
CA VAL A 283 28.94 37.71 6.71
C VAL A 283 29.72 36.93 7.77
N ASN A 284 29.62 37.35 9.02
CA ASN A 284 30.24 36.61 10.13
C ASN A 284 29.68 35.20 10.25
N ILE A 285 30.57 34.21 10.47
CA ILE A 285 30.23 32.79 10.63
C ILE A 285 29.19 32.56 11.75
N GLU A 286 29.26 33.32 12.86
CA GLU A 286 28.27 33.22 13.93
C GLU A 286 26.87 33.60 13.48
N LEU A 287 26.73 34.64 12.66
CA LEU A 287 25.44 35.02 12.05
C LEU A 287 24.96 33.99 11.05
N LEU A 288 25.86 33.43 10.22
CA LEU A 288 25.51 32.36 9.30
C LEU A 288 25.05 31.09 10.02
N THR A 289 25.72 30.77 11.16
CA THR A 289 25.32 29.65 12.00
C THR A 289 23.94 29.85 12.63
N ALA A 290 23.62 31.06 13.05
CA ALA A 290 22.28 31.43 13.52
C ALA A 290 21.25 31.38 12.38
N LEU A 291 21.58 31.90 11.20
CA LEU A 291 20.72 31.84 10.03
C LEU A 291 20.35 30.40 9.65
N ARG A 292 21.29 29.46 9.80
CA ARG A 292 21.12 28.07 9.44
C ARG A 292 19.95 27.39 10.18
N THR A 293 19.65 27.80 11.41
CA THR A 293 18.51 27.25 12.17
C THR A 293 17.17 27.62 11.56
N ASN A 294 17.09 28.74 10.82
CA ASN A 294 15.88 29.28 10.22
C ASN A 294 15.80 29.08 8.71
N ILE A 295 16.74 28.38 8.11
CA ILE A 295 16.89 28.30 6.65
C ILE A 295 15.66 27.72 5.94
N HIS A 296 14.94 26.83 6.60
CA HIS A 296 13.75 26.17 6.08
C HIS A 296 12.43 26.93 6.29
N MET A 297 12.48 28.11 6.90
CA MET A 297 11.28 28.92 7.07
C MET A 297 10.67 29.28 5.72
N GLY A 298 9.37 28.97 5.56
CA GLY A 298 8.63 29.20 4.34
C GLY A 298 8.16 30.65 4.21
N TYR A 299 8.84 31.46 3.42
CA TYR A 299 8.45 32.83 3.11
C TYR A 299 7.81 32.93 1.72
N ASN A 300 6.66 33.61 1.62
CA ASN A 300 5.85 33.63 0.39
C ASN A 300 6.55 34.21 -0.84
N SER A 301 7.53 35.08 -0.63
CA SER A 301 8.25 35.76 -1.71
C SER A 301 9.67 35.23 -1.95
N VAL A 302 10.01 34.12 -1.29
CA VAL A 302 11.28 33.43 -1.49
C VAL A 302 10.99 32.14 -2.24
N SER A 303 11.56 32.01 -3.44
CA SER A 303 11.39 30.78 -4.22
C SER A 303 12.19 29.63 -3.59
N THR A 304 11.83 28.40 -3.96
CA THR A 304 12.57 27.22 -3.51
C THR A 304 14.02 27.29 -3.96
N GLU A 305 14.26 27.74 -5.19
CA GLU A 305 15.61 27.87 -5.75
C GLU A 305 16.45 28.89 -5.01
N GLU A 306 15.84 30.04 -4.59
CA GLU A 306 16.55 31.05 -3.78
C GLU A 306 16.87 30.53 -2.38
N ARG A 307 15.94 29.82 -1.77
CA ARG A 307 16.19 29.22 -0.45
C ARG A 307 17.29 28.17 -0.52
N ASP A 308 17.25 27.29 -1.52
CA ASP A 308 18.22 26.21 -1.71
C ASP A 308 19.61 26.81 -2.03
N ALA A 309 19.68 27.90 -2.80
CA ALA A 309 20.92 28.64 -3.05
C ALA A 309 21.47 29.29 -1.77
N LEU A 310 20.59 29.89 -0.95
CA LEU A 310 20.97 30.48 0.34
C LEU A 310 21.50 29.40 1.29
N GLN A 311 20.82 28.28 1.37
CA GLN A 311 21.26 27.12 2.18
C GLN A 311 22.62 26.60 1.73
N ALA A 312 22.78 26.36 0.41
CA ALA A 312 24.04 25.85 -0.13
C ALA A 312 25.21 26.77 0.16
N GLU A 313 25.02 28.09 0.08
CA GLU A 313 26.07 29.08 0.39
C GLU A 313 26.38 29.15 1.89
N VAL A 314 25.35 29.11 2.72
CA VAL A 314 25.53 29.03 4.18
C VAL A 314 26.26 27.74 4.55
N ASP A 315 25.83 26.59 4.05
CA ASP A 315 26.44 25.29 4.34
C ASP A 315 27.91 25.24 3.87
N ARG A 316 28.22 25.81 2.71
CA ARG A 316 29.58 25.93 2.19
C ARG A 316 30.53 26.67 3.15
N LEU A 317 30.01 27.72 3.79
CA LEU A 317 30.81 28.59 4.64
C LEU A 317 30.96 28.06 6.08
N ILE A 318 29.89 27.47 6.65
CA ILE A 318 29.89 27.02 8.05
C ILE A 318 30.29 25.55 8.21
N PHE A 319 30.21 24.72 7.17
CA PHE A 319 30.53 23.30 7.19
C PHE A 319 31.67 22.95 6.22
N PRO A 320 32.90 23.45 6.45
CA PRO A 320 34.05 23.12 5.61
C PRO A 320 34.43 21.62 5.67
N ASP A 321 34.02 20.92 6.74
CA ASP A 321 34.25 19.50 6.98
C ASP A 321 33.12 18.89 7.80
N SER A 322 33.17 17.56 7.96
CA SER A 322 32.17 16.82 8.74
C SER A 322 32.23 17.08 10.24
N GLU A 323 33.39 17.49 10.80
CA GLU A 323 33.57 17.82 12.21
C GLU A 323 32.80 19.10 12.57
N SER A 324 32.86 20.11 11.72
CA SER A 324 32.11 21.36 11.89
C SER A 324 30.59 21.14 11.81
N ALA A 325 30.15 20.27 10.89
CA ALA A 325 28.76 19.87 10.79
C ALA A 325 28.26 19.12 12.04
N GLU A 326 29.05 18.17 12.53
CA GLU A 326 28.73 17.45 13.78
C GLU A 326 28.72 18.39 15.00
N LYS A 327 29.67 19.30 15.10
CA LYS A 327 29.74 20.31 16.19
C LYS A 327 28.48 21.19 16.20
N TYR A 328 27.98 21.58 15.02
CA TYR A 328 26.75 22.33 14.92
C TYR A 328 25.56 21.53 15.47
N LEU A 329 25.38 20.28 15.03
CA LEU A 329 24.33 19.42 15.55
C LEU A 329 24.39 19.24 17.06
N ARG A 330 25.59 19.03 17.61
CA ARG A 330 25.79 18.91 19.07
C ARG A 330 25.44 20.20 19.82
N GLN A 331 25.76 21.34 19.25
CA GLN A 331 25.49 22.64 19.90
C GLN A 331 24.00 23.06 19.75
N TYR A 332 23.35 22.66 18.70
CA TYR A 332 21.96 23.06 18.43
C TYR A 332 20.93 22.01 18.85
N VAL A 333 21.14 20.74 18.53
CA VAL A 333 20.15 19.68 18.76
C VAL A 333 20.29 19.06 20.17
N GLU A 334 21.50 18.80 20.67
CA GLU A 334 21.67 18.20 22.00
C GLU A 334 20.99 18.99 23.12
N PRO A 335 21.06 20.33 23.19
CA PRO A 335 20.32 21.09 24.20
C PRO A 335 18.79 20.89 24.12
N GLN A 336 18.29 20.65 22.93
CA GLN A 336 16.83 20.37 22.71
C GLN A 336 16.46 18.97 23.21
N LEU A 337 17.38 17.99 23.09
CA LEU A 337 17.18 16.63 23.61
C LEU A 337 17.34 16.55 25.13
N ALA A 338 18.12 17.45 25.71
CA ALA A 338 18.42 17.49 27.15
C ALA A 338 17.31 18.12 28.01
N GLN A 339 16.31 18.73 27.37
CA GLN A 339 15.19 19.42 28.05
C GLN A 339 13.86 19.06 27.37
N PRO A 340 12.72 19.27 28.02
CA PRO A 340 11.43 19.09 27.38
C PRO A 340 11.29 19.99 26.15
N CYS A 341 11.33 19.42 24.96
CA CYS A 341 11.19 20.09 23.69
C CYS A 341 10.11 19.37 22.87
N PRO A 342 8.99 20.02 22.52
CA PRO A 342 7.90 19.36 21.80
C PRO A 342 8.32 18.86 20.40
N HIS A 343 9.18 19.63 19.72
CA HIS A 343 9.59 19.36 18.35
C HIS A 343 11.09 19.62 18.18
N PRO A 344 11.96 18.75 18.72
CA PRO A 344 13.41 18.90 18.53
C PRO A 344 13.77 18.67 17.04
N GLU A 345 14.75 19.41 16.56
CA GLU A 345 15.17 19.43 15.15
C GLU A 345 16.00 18.19 14.73
N ILE A 346 15.60 17.01 15.22
CA ILE A 346 16.26 15.72 14.93
C ILE A 346 16.20 15.38 13.44
N TRP A 347 15.15 15.83 12.76
CA TRP A 347 14.94 15.57 11.33
C TRP A 347 16.11 16.04 10.46
N MET A 348 16.87 17.07 10.90
CA MET A 348 18.08 17.55 10.21
C MET A 348 19.08 16.42 10.01
N LEU A 349 19.23 15.55 11.00
CA LEU A 349 20.16 14.43 10.95
C LEU A 349 19.84 13.44 9.82
N SER A 350 18.58 13.20 9.53
CA SER A 350 18.15 12.27 8.48
C SER A 350 17.88 12.96 7.13
N GLY A 351 17.31 14.17 7.16
CA GLY A 351 16.81 14.87 5.99
C GLY A 351 17.85 15.61 5.17
N GLU A 352 19.01 15.95 5.77
CA GLU A 352 20.00 16.80 5.14
C GLU A 352 21.32 16.09 4.86
N GLU A 353 21.78 16.18 3.62
CA GLU A 353 22.97 15.45 3.14
C GLU A 353 24.27 15.90 3.83
N VAL A 354 24.36 17.16 4.22
CA VAL A 354 25.53 17.71 4.92
C VAL A 354 25.84 16.99 6.24
N PHE A 355 24.83 16.37 6.85
CA PHE A 355 24.97 15.62 8.11
C PHE A 355 25.09 14.09 7.92
N CYS A 356 25.22 13.61 6.69
CA CYS A 356 25.23 12.18 6.39
C CYS A 356 26.29 11.38 7.16
N HIS A 357 27.47 11.94 7.38
CA HIS A 357 28.57 11.28 8.09
C HIS A 357 28.29 11.10 9.59
N SER A 358 27.47 11.95 10.19
CA SER A 358 27.15 11.93 11.61
C SER A 358 25.92 11.07 11.94
N ARG A 359 25.12 10.67 10.96
CA ARG A 359 23.85 9.95 11.14
C ARG A 359 23.99 8.70 12.00
N ALA A 360 24.93 7.84 11.61
CA ALA A 360 25.15 6.55 12.28
C ALA A 360 25.56 6.72 13.75
N GLN A 361 26.56 7.55 13.98
CA GLN A 361 27.13 7.72 15.30
C GLN A 361 26.21 8.49 16.24
N LEU A 362 25.73 9.66 15.81
CA LEU A 362 24.95 10.54 16.70
C LEU A 362 23.60 9.94 17.06
N SER A 363 22.93 9.22 16.16
CA SER A 363 21.64 8.62 16.48
C SER A 363 21.76 7.58 17.62
N ILE A 364 22.77 6.73 17.58
CA ILE A 364 23.04 5.72 18.62
C ILE A 364 23.53 6.41 19.93
N GLU A 365 24.47 7.36 19.83
CA GLU A 365 24.96 8.09 20.96
C GLU A 365 23.85 8.84 21.70
N TRP A 366 22.98 9.51 20.97
CA TRP A 366 21.86 10.24 21.56
C TRP A 366 20.80 9.33 22.14
N LEU A 367 20.47 8.21 21.51
CA LEU A 367 19.61 7.19 22.10
C LEU A 367 20.20 6.63 23.41
N ARG A 368 21.52 6.46 23.50
CA ARG A 368 22.20 5.96 24.70
C ARG A 368 22.31 7.04 25.79
N ARG A 369 22.55 8.30 25.44
CA ARG A 369 22.79 9.40 26.37
C ARG A 369 21.50 10.00 26.93
N PHE A 370 20.50 10.25 26.10
CA PHE A 370 19.26 10.90 26.53
C PHE A 370 18.20 9.87 26.90
N THR A 371 18.01 9.66 28.21
CA THR A 371 17.12 8.62 28.73
C THR A 371 15.65 9.04 28.78
N ASP A 372 15.40 10.35 28.84
CA ASP A 372 14.05 10.91 29.04
C ASP A 372 13.49 11.59 27.81
N LEU A 373 13.79 11.05 26.64
CA LEU A 373 13.22 11.51 25.38
C LEU A 373 11.70 11.32 25.35
N SER A 374 11.02 12.21 24.64
CA SER A 374 9.64 11.95 24.20
C SER A 374 9.61 10.71 23.28
N LEU A 375 8.47 10.04 23.21
CA LEU A 375 8.33 8.86 22.32
C LEU A 375 8.59 9.23 20.85
N ASP A 376 8.12 10.39 20.40
CA ASP A 376 8.35 10.84 19.02
C ASP A 376 9.83 11.09 18.73
N SER A 377 10.55 11.69 19.68
CA SER A 377 11.98 11.92 19.56
C SER A 377 12.78 10.62 19.59
N ALA A 378 12.43 9.72 20.51
CA ALA A 378 13.03 8.41 20.61
C ALA A 378 12.77 7.57 19.35
N ASP A 379 11.57 7.65 18.78
CA ASP A 379 11.19 6.96 17.55
C ASP A 379 11.98 7.47 16.34
N THR A 380 12.05 8.80 16.20
CA THR A 380 12.81 9.43 15.11
C THR A 380 14.30 9.04 15.16
N LEU A 381 14.91 9.12 16.33
CA LEU A 381 16.32 8.71 16.51
C LEU A 381 16.50 7.21 16.26
N PHE A 382 15.56 6.40 16.71
CA PHE A 382 15.62 4.96 16.51
C PHE A 382 15.56 4.58 15.04
N GLU A 383 14.66 5.19 14.27
CA GLU A 383 14.56 4.94 12.83
C GLU A 383 15.86 5.35 12.11
N ILE A 384 16.49 6.48 12.49
CA ILE A 384 17.79 6.88 11.94
C ILE A 384 18.86 5.86 12.30
N ALA A 385 18.92 5.43 13.57
CA ALA A 385 19.88 4.44 14.04
C ALA A 385 19.68 3.07 13.35
N ALA A 386 18.44 2.65 13.17
CA ALA A 386 18.12 1.41 12.47
C ALA A 386 18.51 1.44 10.98
N GLN A 387 18.42 2.61 10.34
CA GLN A 387 18.74 2.77 8.94
C GLN A 387 20.24 2.95 8.66
N TYR A 388 20.94 3.69 9.51
CA TYR A 388 22.31 4.14 9.26
C TYR A 388 23.32 3.64 10.28
N GLY A 389 22.88 3.30 11.50
CA GLY A 389 23.73 2.91 12.60
C GLY A 389 24.31 1.50 12.49
N ASP A 390 25.31 1.21 13.31
CA ASP A 390 25.78 -0.15 13.48
C ASP A 390 24.73 -0.99 14.22
N ARG A 391 24.46 -2.19 13.70
CA ARG A 391 23.41 -3.06 14.24
C ARG A 391 23.72 -3.60 15.62
N GLU A 392 24.98 -3.91 15.90
CA GLU A 392 25.38 -4.45 17.20
C GLU A 392 25.33 -3.36 18.27
N ASP A 393 25.81 -2.16 17.96
CA ASP A 393 25.69 -1.00 18.86
C ASP A 393 24.22 -0.68 19.16
N LEU A 394 23.35 -0.76 18.16
CA LEU A 394 21.91 -0.54 18.34
C LEU A 394 21.28 -1.63 19.22
N LYS A 395 21.66 -2.91 19.06
CA LYS A 395 21.20 -4.01 19.93
C LYS A 395 21.65 -3.81 21.38
N GLU A 396 22.86 -3.30 21.59
CA GLU A 396 23.35 -2.95 22.92
C GLU A 396 22.47 -1.87 23.58
N VAL A 397 22.19 -0.77 22.84
CA VAL A 397 21.30 0.29 23.34
C VAL A 397 19.91 -0.26 23.67
N ILE A 398 19.34 -1.10 22.82
CA ILE A 398 18.04 -1.73 23.08
C ILE A 398 18.09 -2.55 24.36
N THR A 399 19.14 -3.36 24.53
CA THR A 399 19.34 -4.20 25.73
C THR A 399 19.47 -3.39 26.99
N GLU A 400 20.29 -2.32 26.98
CA GLU A 400 20.45 -1.38 28.08
C GLU A 400 19.11 -0.74 28.46
N ARG A 401 18.38 -0.22 27.48
CA ARG A 401 17.11 0.45 27.71
C ARG A 401 16.02 -0.50 28.22
N CYS A 402 15.92 -1.72 27.67
CA CYS A 402 14.99 -2.73 28.17
C CYS A 402 15.31 -3.12 29.61
N SER A 403 16.61 -3.27 29.96
CA SER A 403 17.03 -3.57 31.32
C SER A 403 16.62 -2.46 32.29
N ASP A 404 16.82 -1.21 31.90
CA ASP A 404 16.44 -0.03 32.72
C ASP A 404 14.90 0.01 32.91
N MET A 405 14.14 -0.17 31.84
CA MET A 405 12.65 -0.13 31.85
C MET A 405 12.04 -1.28 32.64
N MET A 406 12.73 -2.41 32.74
CA MET A 406 12.29 -3.60 33.47
C MET A 406 12.94 -3.71 34.85
N SER A 407 13.75 -2.75 35.24
CA SER A 407 14.34 -2.71 36.56
C SER A 407 13.24 -2.66 37.65
N GLY A 408 13.26 -3.61 38.58
CA GLY A 408 12.23 -3.74 39.62
C GLY A 408 11.07 -4.66 39.31
N TRP A 409 11.08 -5.38 38.21
CA TRP A 409 10.09 -6.45 37.92
C TRP A 409 10.06 -7.47 39.09
N PRO A 410 8.84 -7.93 39.54
CA PRO A 410 7.52 -7.63 39.04
C PRO A 410 6.86 -6.34 39.59
N ASN A 411 7.48 -5.64 40.50
CA ASN A 411 6.92 -4.43 41.15
C ASN A 411 7.30 -3.15 40.36
N LEU A 412 6.75 -3.01 39.17
CA LEU A 412 6.96 -1.85 38.32
C LEU A 412 6.10 -0.66 38.75
N THR A 413 6.58 0.55 38.54
CA THR A 413 5.78 1.76 38.76
C THR A 413 4.69 1.89 37.74
N GLU A 414 3.45 2.06 38.18
CA GLU A 414 2.31 2.34 37.33
C GLU A 414 2.30 3.84 36.95
N ASN A 415 2.82 4.15 35.77
CA ASN A 415 2.77 5.48 35.15
C ASN A 415 2.58 5.27 33.64
N GLU A 416 1.56 5.87 33.07
CA GLU A 416 1.19 5.70 31.67
C GLU A 416 2.33 6.06 30.70
N ASP A 417 3.07 7.13 30.96
CA ASP A 417 4.19 7.53 30.10
C ASP A 417 5.37 6.55 30.18
N ILE A 418 5.67 6.05 31.39
CA ILE A 418 6.71 5.03 31.58
C ILE A 418 6.29 3.71 30.92
N GLU A 419 5.01 3.36 31.02
CA GLU A 419 4.47 2.15 30.41
C GLU A 419 4.57 2.21 28.89
N ARG A 420 4.22 3.34 28.26
CA ARG A 420 4.38 3.56 26.82
C ARG A 420 5.86 3.48 26.40
N LYS A 421 6.77 4.08 27.15
CA LYS A 421 8.22 3.98 26.91
C LYS A 421 8.72 2.54 27.06
N ARG A 422 8.18 1.78 28.02
CA ARG A 422 8.48 0.36 28.21
C ARG A 422 8.03 -0.46 27.00
N ILE A 423 6.79 -0.34 26.58
CA ILE A 423 6.25 -1.01 25.37
C ILE A 423 7.14 -0.66 24.16
N PHE A 424 7.47 0.61 23.99
CA PHE A 424 8.31 1.09 22.90
C PHE A 424 9.63 0.32 22.81
N TRP A 425 10.37 0.16 23.93
CA TRP A 425 11.64 -0.53 23.94
C TRP A 425 11.51 -2.04 23.85
N LEU A 426 10.54 -2.65 24.53
CA LEU A 426 10.33 -4.09 24.51
C LEU A 426 9.88 -4.60 23.14
N VAL A 427 9.07 -3.82 22.40
CA VAL A 427 8.71 -4.14 21.01
C VAL A 427 9.94 -4.12 20.11
N ARG A 428 10.85 -3.16 20.32
CA ARG A 428 12.11 -3.09 19.56
C ARG A 428 13.04 -4.24 19.91
N GLU A 429 13.13 -4.59 21.17
CA GLU A 429 13.88 -5.79 21.61
C GLU A 429 13.35 -7.03 20.88
N PHE A 430 12.05 -7.22 20.84
CA PHE A 430 11.44 -8.35 20.17
C PHE A 430 11.77 -8.41 18.67
N TYR A 431 11.83 -7.28 17.99
CA TYR A 431 12.18 -7.26 16.56
C TYR A 431 13.69 -7.45 16.31
N PHE A 432 14.55 -6.77 17.07
CA PHE A 432 15.97 -6.63 16.74
C PHE A 432 16.87 -7.70 17.35
N LEU A 433 16.53 -8.26 18.52
CA LEU A 433 17.34 -9.31 19.13
C LEU A 433 16.94 -10.68 18.56
N GLU A 434 17.90 -11.61 18.50
CA GLU A 434 17.67 -12.95 17.94
C GLU A 434 16.69 -13.76 18.79
N ASN A 435 16.90 -13.75 20.11
CA ASN A 435 16.13 -14.54 21.06
C ASN A 435 15.07 -13.68 21.76
N ILE A 436 13.89 -14.28 21.97
CA ILE A 436 12.82 -13.65 22.76
C ILE A 436 13.19 -13.76 24.25
N THR A 437 13.33 -12.61 24.93
CA THR A 437 13.56 -12.59 26.37
C THR A 437 12.27 -12.95 27.11
N ALA A 438 12.27 -14.10 27.77
CA ALA A 438 11.05 -14.70 28.33
C ALA A 438 10.30 -13.77 29.31
N THR A 439 11.02 -13.02 30.15
CA THR A 439 10.43 -12.07 31.11
C THR A 439 9.78 -10.87 30.40
N TYR A 440 10.42 -10.32 29.38
CA TYR A 440 9.90 -9.20 28.60
C TYR A 440 8.68 -9.61 27.77
N TRP A 441 8.77 -10.80 27.18
CA TRP A 441 7.65 -11.39 26.46
C TRP A 441 6.45 -11.69 27.38
N ALA A 442 6.70 -12.22 28.58
CA ALA A 442 5.66 -12.46 29.56
C ALA A 442 4.91 -11.16 29.93
N TRP A 443 5.64 -10.05 30.03
CA TRP A 443 5.04 -8.75 30.29
C TRP A 443 4.27 -8.22 29.07
N LEU A 444 4.84 -8.26 27.88
CA LEU A 444 4.19 -7.76 26.65
C LEU A 444 2.87 -8.48 26.36
N LYS A 445 2.81 -9.81 26.49
CA LYS A 445 1.61 -10.59 26.22
C LYS A 445 0.56 -10.52 27.34
N SER A 446 0.85 -9.87 28.47
CA SER A 446 -0.14 -9.73 29.57
C SER A 446 -1.28 -8.78 29.24
N ASP A 447 -1.08 -7.84 28.30
CA ASP A 447 -2.12 -6.97 27.79
C ASP A 447 -2.31 -7.18 26.28
N LYS A 448 -3.55 -7.52 25.90
CA LYS A 448 -3.93 -7.74 24.49
C LYS A 448 -3.74 -6.49 23.61
N GLU A 449 -3.85 -5.29 24.18
CA GLU A 449 -3.70 -4.02 23.47
C GLU A 449 -2.26 -3.82 22.96
N ASN A 450 -1.29 -4.48 23.55
CA ASN A 450 0.11 -4.42 23.12
C ASN A 450 0.33 -4.96 21.70
N LEU A 451 -0.59 -5.78 21.18
CA LEU A 451 -0.56 -6.20 19.78
C LEU A 451 -0.59 -5.01 18.80
N LEU A 452 -1.30 -3.92 19.15
CA LEU A 452 -1.40 -2.74 18.29
C LEU A 452 -0.05 -2.02 18.14
N HIS A 453 0.82 -2.08 19.16
CA HIS A 453 2.16 -1.52 19.06
C HIS A 453 3.08 -2.33 18.12
N PHE A 454 2.88 -3.64 18.04
CA PHE A 454 3.51 -4.46 16.99
C PHE A 454 2.98 -4.11 15.61
N TYR A 455 1.67 -3.89 15.47
CA TYR A 455 1.03 -3.48 14.22
C TYR A 455 1.58 -2.15 13.70
N GLU A 456 1.67 -1.13 14.54
CA GLU A 456 2.20 0.19 14.18
C GLU A 456 3.62 0.11 13.63
N ARG A 457 4.41 -0.90 14.05
CA ARG A 457 5.79 -1.13 13.59
C ARG A 457 5.94 -2.13 12.46
N SER A 458 4.89 -2.82 12.08
CA SER A 458 4.92 -3.83 11.00
C SER A 458 5.23 -3.25 9.61
N GLY A 459 5.22 -1.95 9.45
CA GLY A 459 5.58 -1.29 8.20
C GLY A 459 4.47 -1.16 7.17
N ARG A 460 3.30 -1.74 7.42
CA ARG A 460 2.23 -1.76 6.43
C ARG A 460 1.45 -0.46 6.27
N MET A 461 1.50 0.42 7.27
CA MET A 461 0.87 1.75 7.19
C MET A 461 1.61 2.70 6.26
N SER A 462 2.87 2.43 5.97
CA SER A 462 3.66 3.14 4.98
C SER A 462 4.65 2.15 4.38
N PRO A 463 4.49 1.74 3.13
CA PRO A 463 5.53 1.02 2.41
C PRO A 463 6.66 2.03 2.10
N SER A 464 7.33 2.52 3.13
CA SER A 464 8.56 3.25 2.91
C SER A 464 9.62 2.23 2.53
N GLU A 465 10.19 2.40 1.36
CA GLU A 465 11.34 1.65 0.84
C GLU A 465 12.56 1.67 1.78
N HIS A 466 12.43 2.30 2.96
CA HIS A 466 13.51 2.65 3.87
C HIS A 466 13.40 2.05 5.28
N ARG A 467 12.49 1.09 5.55
CA ARG A 467 12.45 0.48 6.88
C ARG A 467 13.56 -0.55 7.05
N ALA A 468 14.56 -0.15 7.81
CA ALA A 468 15.69 -1.00 8.19
C ALA A 468 15.38 -1.96 9.35
N TRP A 469 14.11 -2.19 9.65
CA TRP A 469 13.72 -3.15 10.67
C TRP A 469 13.90 -4.57 10.16
N PRO A 470 14.43 -5.49 10.99
CA PRO A 470 14.52 -6.88 10.62
C PRO A 470 13.13 -7.50 10.43
N GLU A 471 13.00 -8.39 9.47
CA GLU A 471 11.80 -9.20 9.34
C GLU A 471 11.69 -10.16 10.52
N LEU A 472 10.45 -10.44 10.93
CA LEU A 472 10.21 -11.40 12.01
C LEU A 472 10.50 -12.82 11.53
N THR A 473 11.25 -13.56 12.32
CA THR A 473 11.45 -14.99 12.09
C THR A 473 10.14 -15.76 12.31
N SER A 474 10.02 -16.92 11.70
CA SER A 474 8.85 -17.80 11.85
C SER A 474 8.51 -18.08 13.32
N MET A 475 9.52 -18.28 14.17
CA MET A 475 9.33 -18.45 15.62
C MET A 475 8.73 -17.23 16.31
N LYS A 476 9.14 -16.02 15.92
CA LYS A 476 8.59 -14.78 16.48
C LYS A 476 7.17 -14.54 16.01
N VAL A 477 6.88 -14.86 14.75
CA VAL A 477 5.51 -14.83 14.21
C VAL A 477 4.62 -15.79 15.00
N GLU A 478 5.05 -17.02 15.19
CA GLU A 478 4.32 -18.01 16.00
C GLU A 478 4.07 -17.50 17.42
N ALA A 479 5.07 -16.91 18.08
CA ALA A 479 4.92 -16.37 19.41
C ALA A 479 3.85 -15.27 19.50
N ILE A 480 3.79 -14.36 18.53
CA ILE A 480 2.75 -13.32 18.47
C ILE A 480 1.38 -13.96 18.24
N LEU A 481 1.26 -14.87 17.28
CA LEU A 481 0.02 -15.56 16.98
C LEU A 481 -0.51 -16.31 18.20
N ASP A 482 0.34 -17.10 18.86
CA ASP A 482 -0.01 -17.83 20.08
C ASP A 482 -0.50 -16.94 21.22
N ALA A 483 0.13 -15.76 21.38
CA ALA A 483 -0.21 -14.85 22.46
C ALA A 483 -1.51 -14.10 22.24
N PHE A 484 -1.87 -13.80 20.97
CA PHE A 484 -2.90 -12.78 20.72
C PHE A 484 -4.10 -13.27 19.89
N ILE A 485 -4.02 -14.42 19.20
CA ILE A 485 -5.10 -14.86 18.29
C ILE A 485 -6.44 -15.10 19.01
N GLU A 486 -6.43 -15.60 20.24
CA GLU A 486 -7.64 -15.82 21.02
C GLU A 486 -8.28 -14.52 21.54
N HIS A 487 -7.48 -13.48 21.72
CA HIS A 487 -7.94 -12.18 22.22
C HIS A 487 -8.54 -11.29 21.14
N TRP A 488 -8.19 -11.54 19.88
CA TRP A 488 -8.64 -10.79 18.71
C TRP A 488 -9.32 -11.74 17.71
N PRO A 489 -10.63 -12.02 17.91
CA PRO A 489 -11.36 -12.96 17.07
C PRO A 489 -11.47 -12.45 15.63
N HIS A 490 -11.85 -13.35 14.74
CA HIS A 490 -12.10 -13.06 13.34
C HIS A 490 -13.08 -11.89 13.16
N VAL A 491 -12.71 -10.94 12.31
CA VAL A 491 -13.53 -9.82 11.88
C VAL A 491 -13.55 -9.81 10.35
N ASP A 492 -14.73 -9.60 9.76
CA ASP A 492 -14.82 -9.37 8.31
C ASP A 492 -14.10 -8.08 7.95
N LEU A 493 -13.00 -8.21 7.21
CA LEU A 493 -12.17 -7.07 6.84
C LEU A 493 -12.75 -6.34 5.64
N PRO A 494 -13.04 -5.01 5.75
CA PRO A 494 -13.46 -4.21 4.61
C PRO A 494 -12.32 -4.02 3.60
N ASP A 495 -12.66 -3.77 2.34
CA ASP A 495 -11.68 -3.49 1.27
C ASP A 495 -10.88 -2.19 1.50
N SER A 496 -11.45 -1.24 2.25
CA SER A 496 -10.81 0.03 2.61
C SER A 496 -10.52 0.10 4.11
N TRP A 497 -9.37 0.64 4.47
CA TRP A 497 -8.93 0.81 5.86
C TRP A 497 -8.11 2.09 6.01
N GLY A 498 -8.02 2.61 7.24
CA GLY A 498 -7.31 3.86 7.54
C GLY A 498 -7.02 4.03 9.03
N SER A 499 -6.55 5.22 9.39
CA SER A 499 -6.28 5.59 10.78
C SER A 499 -7.47 5.41 11.70
N ASP A 500 -8.69 5.59 11.16
CA ASP A 500 -9.94 5.55 11.91
C ASP A 500 -10.57 4.15 11.99
N SER A 501 -9.93 3.11 11.42
CA SER A 501 -10.41 1.73 11.55
C SER A 501 -10.47 1.30 13.02
N PRO A 502 -11.49 0.51 13.42
CA PRO A 502 -11.61 -0.04 14.77
C PRO A 502 -10.37 -0.84 15.20
N LYS A 503 -10.09 -0.89 16.49
CA LYS A 503 -8.94 -1.62 17.05
C LYS A 503 -8.99 -3.11 16.70
N GLU A 504 -10.17 -3.71 16.75
CA GLU A 504 -10.43 -5.10 16.45
C GLU A 504 -10.07 -5.42 14.99
N GLU A 505 -10.44 -4.54 14.07
CA GLU A 505 -10.09 -4.67 12.65
C GLU A 505 -8.57 -4.55 12.45
N LYS A 506 -7.93 -3.56 13.05
CA LYS A 506 -6.46 -3.37 12.97
C LYS A 506 -5.72 -4.58 13.51
N ALA A 507 -6.14 -5.07 14.67
CA ALA A 507 -5.53 -6.23 15.33
C ALA A 507 -5.67 -7.50 14.48
N TYR A 508 -6.89 -7.81 14.01
CA TYR A 508 -7.12 -9.00 13.20
C TYR A 508 -6.42 -8.91 11.85
N ARG A 509 -6.44 -7.75 11.20
CA ARG A 509 -5.70 -7.49 9.96
C ARG A 509 -4.20 -7.73 10.13
N PHE A 510 -3.63 -7.25 11.23
CA PHE A 510 -2.22 -7.48 11.54
C PHE A 510 -1.90 -8.96 11.72
N LEU A 511 -2.70 -9.71 12.49
CA LEU A 511 -2.50 -11.15 12.69
C LEU A 511 -2.62 -11.91 11.37
N ASN A 512 -3.60 -11.58 10.54
CA ASN A 512 -3.77 -12.15 9.21
C ASN A 512 -2.60 -11.85 8.27
N ASP A 513 -2.08 -10.64 8.35
CA ASP A 513 -0.97 -10.20 7.53
C ASP A 513 0.38 -10.73 8.00
N LEU A 514 0.53 -10.91 9.32
CA LEU A 514 1.76 -11.35 9.95
C LEU A 514 2.21 -12.74 9.49
N ILE A 515 1.26 -13.63 9.20
CA ILE A 515 1.58 -14.99 8.72
C ILE A 515 2.39 -14.98 7.43
N TRP A 516 2.20 -13.94 6.57
CA TRP A 516 2.94 -13.82 5.31
C TRP A 516 4.43 -13.51 5.50
N SER A 517 4.82 -12.99 6.67
CA SER A 517 6.23 -12.77 7.02
C SER A 517 7.01 -14.08 7.11
N ILE A 518 6.34 -15.21 7.37
CA ILE A 518 6.95 -16.54 7.36
C ILE A 518 7.58 -16.89 6.00
N ASN A 519 7.10 -16.24 4.91
CA ASN A 519 7.66 -16.48 3.58
C ASN A 519 9.10 -15.94 3.41
N SER A 520 9.50 -14.96 4.19
CA SER A 520 10.86 -14.40 4.14
C SER A 520 11.90 -15.28 4.84
N ASP A 521 11.47 -16.14 5.74
CA ASP A 521 12.33 -17.02 6.51
C ASP A 521 12.85 -18.23 5.69
N THR A 522 13.82 -18.95 6.25
CA THR A 522 14.35 -20.15 5.61
C THR A 522 13.33 -21.27 5.65
N PRO A 523 13.27 -22.16 4.63
CA PRO A 523 12.34 -23.28 4.66
C PRO A 523 12.53 -24.23 5.87
N ASP A 524 13.75 -24.34 6.38
CA ASP A 524 14.06 -25.23 7.50
C ASP A 524 13.51 -24.70 8.82
N ASP A 525 13.42 -23.37 8.97
CA ASP A 525 12.83 -22.70 10.14
C ASP A 525 11.31 -22.51 9.98
N ALA A 526 10.86 -22.19 8.78
CA ALA A 526 9.46 -21.88 8.48
C ALA A 526 8.56 -23.13 8.48
N ILE A 527 8.97 -24.24 7.87
CA ILE A 527 8.13 -25.44 7.72
C ILE A 527 7.71 -26.02 9.06
N PRO A 528 8.59 -26.21 10.07
CA PRO A 528 8.17 -26.72 11.38
C PRO A 528 7.15 -25.83 12.10
N VAL A 529 7.26 -24.50 11.95
CA VAL A 529 6.30 -23.55 12.50
C VAL A 529 4.95 -23.69 11.79
N LEU A 530 4.96 -23.69 10.45
CA LEU A 530 3.74 -23.88 9.66
C LEU A 530 3.04 -25.20 9.95
N ASP A 531 3.79 -26.30 10.16
CA ASP A 531 3.22 -27.58 10.56
C ASP A 531 2.48 -27.49 11.91
N ARG A 532 3.01 -26.72 12.88
CA ARG A 532 2.33 -26.50 14.16
C ARG A 532 1.07 -25.66 14.00
N LEU A 533 1.17 -24.55 13.29
CA LEU A 533 0.04 -23.64 13.06
C LEU A 533 -1.10 -24.33 12.28
N LEU A 534 -0.78 -25.16 11.29
CA LEU A 534 -1.76 -25.90 10.50
C LEU A 534 -2.52 -26.97 11.31
N ASN A 535 -1.91 -27.51 12.37
CA ASN A 535 -2.52 -28.51 13.24
C ASN A 535 -3.25 -27.89 14.45
N ASP A 536 -3.19 -26.58 14.65
CA ASP A 536 -3.82 -25.90 15.77
C ASP A 536 -5.20 -25.36 15.37
N PRO A 537 -6.28 -25.79 16.07
CA PRO A 537 -7.64 -25.38 15.75
C PRO A 537 -7.92 -23.88 15.88
N ARG A 538 -7.09 -23.14 16.63
CA ARG A 538 -7.22 -21.68 16.77
C ARG A 538 -7.04 -20.94 15.45
N PHE A 539 -6.29 -21.51 14.50
CA PHE A 539 -5.95 -20.92 13.21
C PHE A 539 -6.85 -21.38 12.05
N THR A 540 -8.01 -21.97 12.33
CA THR A 540 -8.93 -22.48 11.29
C THR A 540 -9.33 -21.41 10.27
N ASN A 541 -9.48 -20.16 10.70
CA ASN A 541 -9.82 -19.03 9.83
C ASN A 541 -8.68 -18.58 8.90
N LEU A 542 -7.43 -18.97 9.22
CA LEU A 542 -6.21 -18.64 8.46
C LEU A 542 -5.66 -19.86 7.70
N LEU A 543 -6.43 -20.95 7.66
CA LEU A 543 -5.95 -22.24 7.14
C LEU A 543 -5.51 -22.16 5.67
N LYS A 544 -6.26 -21.41 4.84
CA LYS A 544 -5.95 -21.27 3.41
C LYS A 544 -4.64 -20.55 3.18
N GLU A 545 -4.43 -19.45 3.88
CA GLU A 545 -3.23 -18.64 3.84
C GLU A 545 -2.02 -19.46 4.32
N LEU A 546 -2.15 -20.13 5.47
CA LEU A 546 -1.10 -20.99 6.02
C LEU A 546 -0.75 -22.14 5.08
N GLN A 547 -1.73 -22.78 4.44
CA GLN A 547 -1.49 -23.81 3.43
C GLN A 547 -0.74 -23.27 2.22
N SER A 548 -1.10 -22.07 1.74
CA SER A 548 -0.45 -21.41 0.63
C SER A 548 1.02 -21.12 0.94
N ILE A 549 1.30 -20.58 2.14
CA ILE A 549 2.66 -20.27 2.60
C ILE A 549 3.48 -21.56 2.75
N HIS A 550 2.88 -22.58 3.36
CA HIS A 550 3.52 -23.88 3.55
C HIS A 550 3.92 -24.52 2.22
N ALA A 551 3.01 -24.49 1.25
CA ALA A 551 3.28 -24.97 -0.10
C ALA A 551 4.41 -24.18 -0.78
N ALA A 552 4.44 -22.86 -0.60
CA ALA A 552 5.50 -22.00 -1.12
C ALA A 552 6.87 -22.35 -0.49
N GLN A 553 6.92 -22.59 0.81
CA GLN A 553 8.14 -22.96 1.52
C GLN A 553 8.66 -24.35 1.12
N ILE A 554 7.77 -25.34 0.96
CA ILE A 554 8.14 -26.66 0.42
C ILE A 554 8.75 -26.53 -0.98
N ARG A 555 8.14 -25.70 -1.85
CA ARG A 555 8.68 -25.43 -3.18
C ARG A 555 10.04 -24.75 -3.12
N LYS A 556 10.21 -23.77 -2.26
CA LYS A 556 11.49 -23.06 -2.03
C LYS A 556 12.58 -24.03 -1.58
N LYS A 557 12.23 -24.97 -0.65
CA LYS A 557 13.13 -26.03 -0.20
C LYS A 557 13.51 -26.97 -1.35
N ALA A 558 12.52 -27.45 -2.09
CA ALA A 558 12.74 -28.32 -3.22
C ALA A 558 13.61 -27.68 -4.31
N LEU A 559 13.45 -26.37 -4.57
CA LEU A 559 14.28 -25.63 -5.52
C LEU A 559 15.72 -25.41 -5.00
N ARG A 560 15.88 -25.14 -3.70
CA ARG A 560 17.19 -24.99 -3.06
C ARG A 560 17.97 -26.30 -3.11
N ASP A 561 17.30 -27.40 -2.83
CA ASP A 561 17.89 -28.74 -2.78
C ASP A 561 17.95 -29.41 -4.17
N PHE A 562 17.54 -28.68 -5.22
CA PHE A 562 17.57 -29.18 -6.58
C PHE A 562 19.01 -29.23 -7.12
N GLU A 563 19.50 -30.43 -7.33
CA GLU A 563 20.72 -30.67 -8.06
C GLU A 563 20.37 -30.90 -9.53
N PRO A 564 20.83 -30.04 -10.45
CA PRO A 564 20.58 -30.26 -11.87
C PRO A 564 21.26 -31.56 -12.31
N PRO A 565 20.57 -32.40 -13.12
CA PRO A 565 21.17 -33.65 -13.62
C PRO A 565 22.41 -33.34 -14.44
N THR A 566 23.41 -34.18 -14.29
CA THR A 566 24.63 -34.10 -15.09
C THR A 566 24.33 -34.39 -16.58
N PRO A 567 25.15 -33.91 -17.51
CA PRO A 567 24.97 -34.21 -18.93
C PRO A 567 24.82 -35.70 -19.24
N ASP A 568 25.57 -36.57 -18.55
CA ASP A 568 25.50 -38.01 -18.72
C ASP A 568 24.17 -38.59 -18.23
N GLU A 569 23.66 -38.09 -17.12
CA GLU A 569 22.32 -38.46 -16.61
C GLU A 569 21.21 -37.99 -17.55
N ILE A 570 21.35 -36.80 -18.17
CA ILE A 570 20.43 -36.30 -19.16
C ILE A 570 20.41 -37.20 -20.39
N ILE A 571 21.58 -37.57 -20.91
CA ILE A 571 21.71 -38.47 -22.05
C ILE A 571 21.10 -39.83 -21.74
N GLN A 572 21.44 -40.42 -20.59
CA GLN A 572 20.91 -41.71 -20.16
C GLN A 572 19.39 -41.70 -20.02
N ARG A 573 18.83 -40.56 -19.60
CA ARG A 573 17.38 -40.38 -19.42
C ARG A 573 16.65 -40.13 -20.75
N LEU A 574 17.25 -39.38 -21.67
CA LEU A 574 16.73 -39.17 -23.02
C LEU A 574 16.77 -40.48 -23.84
N ASP A 575 17.83 -41.25 -23.70
CA ASP A 575 17.97 -42.53 -24.39
C ASP A 575 17.02 -43.62 -23.85
N CYS A 576 16.54 -43.48 -22.60
CA CYS A 576 15.69 -44.46 -21.95
C CYS A 576 14.19 -44.08 -21.92
N ASP A 577 13.76 -43.01 -22.56
CA ASP A 577 12.38 -42.50 -22.52
C ASP A 577 11.79 -42.37 -21.07
N SER A 578 12.66 -42.12 -20.09
CA SER A 578 12.26 -42.20 -18.69
C SER A 578 11.76 -40.84 -18.14
N VAL A 579 10.63 -40.91 -17.47
CA VAL A 579 10.03 -39.76 -16.73
C VAL A 579 10.91 -39.34 -15.57
N VAL A 580 11.30 -38.06 -15.52
CA VAL A 580 12.30 -37.53 -14.58
C VAL A 580 11.67 -36.71 -13.46
N THR A 581 10.62 -35.98 -13.73
CA THR A 581 9.97 -35.03 -12.83
C THR A 581 8.54 -35.44 -12.55
N VAL A 582 7.93 -34.85 -11.52
CA VAL A 582 6.47 -35.02 -11.25
C VAL A 582 5.68 -34.48 -12.44
N GLU A 583 6.11 -33.36 -13.04
CA GLU A 583 5.47 -32.83 -14.25
C GLU A 583 5.54 -33.80 -15.43
N GLY A 584 6.70 -34.40 -15.67
CA GLY A 584 6.83 -35.43 -16.69
C GLY A 584 5.95 -36.64 -16.40
N LEU A 585 5.84 -37.06 -15.13
CA LEU A 585 4.93 -38.12 -14.71
C LEU A 585 3.46 -37.73 -14.95
N ARG A 586 3.10 -36.48 -14.66
CA ARG A 586 1.77 -35.91 -14.89
C ARG A 586 1.41 -35.90 -16.38
N GLN A 587 2.32 -35.42 -17.21
CA GLN A 587 2.11 -35.40 -18.67
C GLN A 587 1.96 -36.79 -19.25
N LEU A 588 2.74 -37.76 -18.78
CA LEU A 588 2.63 -39.15 -19.22
C LEU A 588 1.29 -39.78 -18.83
N VAL A 589 0.84 -39.57 -17.58
CA VAL A 589 -0.48 -40.06 -17.13
C VAL A 589 -1.60 -39.41 -17.94
N LEU A 590 -1.52 -38.11 -18.23
CA LEU A 590 -2.47 -37.41 -19.09
C LEU A 590 -2.48 -37.98 -20.52
N GLN A 591 -1.29 -38.28 -21.07
CA GLN A 591 -1.18 -38.89 -22.38
C GLN A 591 -1.88 -40.27 -22.40
N GLU A 592 -1.65 -41.11 -21.40
CA GLU A 592 -2.33 -42.41 -21.29
C GLU A 592 -3.84 -42.27 -21.08
N LEU A 593 -4.32 -41.24 -20.37
CA LEU A 593 -5.74 -40.93 -20.26
C LEU A 593 -6.33 -40.47 -21.61
N HIS A 594 -5.59 -39.66 -22.38
CA HIS A 594 -5.99 -39.29 -23.72
C HIS A 594 -6.07 -40.51 -24.66
N ASP A 595 -5.09 -41.39 -24.58
CA ASP A 595 -5.09 -42.62 -25.39
C ASP A 595 -6.19 -43.59 -24.94
N PHE A 596 -6.52 -43.58 -23.66
CA PHE A 596 -7.71 -44.30 -23.17
C PHE A 596 -9.00 -43.70 -23.72
N GLN A 597 -9.12 -42.36 -23.73
CA GLN A 597 -10.26 -41.70 -24.35
C GLN A 597 -10.39 -42.03 -25.85
N LYS A 598 -9.32 -42.00 -26.61
CA LYS A 598 -9.32 -42.40 -28.02
C LYS A 598 -9.77 -43.87 -28.22
N ALA A 599 -9.34 -44.76 -27.28
CA ALA A 599 -9.77 -46.16 -27.32
C ALA A 599 -11.27 -46.33 -27.00
N ILE A 600 -11.83 -45.45 -26.14
CA ILE A 600 -13.27 -45.39 -25.87
C ILE A 600 -14.03 -44.87 -27.08
N ASP A 601 -13.49 -43.82 -27.72
CA ASP A 601 -14.16 -43.12 -28.82
C ASP A 601 -14.17 -43.90 -30.15
N GLY A 602 -13.12 -44.64 -30.45
CA GLY A 602 -12.94 -45.27 -31.74
C GLY A 602 -12.17 -46.60 -31.75
N GLY A 603 -12.03 -47.24 -30.58
CA GLY A 603 -11.35 -48.54 -30.47
C GLY A 603 -12.17 -49.72 -30.96
N GLU A 604 -11.54 -50.87 -31.15
CA GLU A 604 -12.16 -52.13 -31.57
C GLU A 604 -13.07 -52.75 -30.48
N PHE A 605 -12.99 -52.29 -29.25
CA PHE A 605 -13.71 -52.79 -28.09
C PHE A 605 -14.64 -51.73 -27.52
N ASN A 606 -15.83 -52.13 -27.06
CA ASN A 606 -16.77 -51.25 -26.38
C ASN A 606 -16.28 -50.88 -24.96
N SER A 607 -15.19 -50.19 -24.86
CA SER A 607 -14.51 -49.90 -23.59
C SER A 607 -15.39 -49.08 -22.64
N ALA A 608 -16.28 -48.28 -23.12
CA ALA A 608 -17.27 -47.53 -22.36
C ALA A 608 -18.23 -48.45 -21.57
N ASP A 609 -18.59 -49.65 -22.11
CA ASP A 609 -19.52 -50.55 -21.46
C ASP A 609 -18.99 -51.11 -20.11
N ARG A 610 -17.67 -51.11 -19.91
CA ARG A 610 -17.06 -51.50 -18.61
C ARG A 610 -17.49 -50.58 -17.45
N PHE A 611 -17.95 -49.39 -17.73
CA PHE A 611 -18.41 -48.41 -16.74
C PHE A 611 -19.89 -48.55 -16.39
N TYR A 612 -20.55 -49.60 -16.90
CA TYR A 612 -21.97 -49.87 -16.67
C TYR A 612 -22.18 -51.30 -16.23
N GLU A 613 -23.10 -51.50 -15.27
CA GLU A 613 -23.56 -52.78 -14.84
C GLU A 613 -25.11 -52.82 -14.96
N LYS A 614 -25.66 -53.78 -15.66
CA LYS A 614 -27.15 -53.90 -15.90
C LYS A 614 -27.80 -52.60 -16.42
N ASN A 615 -27.15 -51.88 -17.27
CA ASN A 615 -27.54 -50.57 -17.81
C ASN A 615 -27.51 -49.39 -16.85
N GLU A 616 -27.09 -49.60 -15.61
CA GLU A 616 -26.83 -48.54 -14.67
C GLU A 616 -25.33 -48.22 -14.65
N ARG A 617 -24.98 -46.93 -14.46
CA ARG A 617 -23.58 -46.52 -14.30
C ARG A 617 -22.97 -47.14 -13.05
N LEU A 618 -21.71 -47.38 -13.10
CA LEU A 618 -20.94 -47.75 -11.90
C LEU A 618 -20.79 -46.56 -10.94
N ASP A 619 -20.52 -46.85 -9.71
CA ASP A 619 -20.11 -45.85 -8.73
C ASP A 619 -18.68 -45.33 -8.99
N GLU A 620 -18.29 -44.34 -8.22
CA GLU A 620 -16.98 -43.66 -8.33
C GLU A 620 -15.83 -44.66 -8.05
N VAL A 621 -15.95 -45.49 -7.04
CA VAL A 621 -14.90 -46.45 -6.62
C VAL A 621 -14.63 -47.48 -7.72
N LYS A 622 -15.65 -48.16 -8.21
CA LYS A 622 -15.52 -49.17 -9.29
C LYS A 622 -15.00 -48.56 -10.57
N SER A 623 -15.44 -47.33 -10.90
CA SER A 623 -14.98 -46.64 -12.07
C SER A 623 -13.50 -46.24 -11.95
N THR A 624 -13.07 -45.82 -10.79
CA THR A 624 -11.68 -45.55 -10.45
C THR A 624 -10.80 -46.77 -10.56
N GLU A 625 -11.27 -47.93 -10.10
CA GLU A 625 -10.53 -49.20 -10.24
C GLU A 625 -10.29 -49.57 -11.71
N ILE A 626 -11.27 -49.38 -12.59
CA ILE A 626 -11.12 -49.62 -14.05
C ILE A 626 -10.05 -48.74 -14.63
N ILE A 627 -10.06 -47.46 -14.28
CA ILE A 627 -9.09 -46.47 -14.77
C ILE A 627 -7.70 -46.83 -14.24
N ALA A 628 -7.58 -47.06 -12.94
CA ALA A 628 -6.32 -47.43 -12.29
C ALA A 628 -5.72 -48.72 -12.86
N GLU A 629 -6.56 -49.77 -13.09
CA GLU A 629 -6.15 -51.00 -13.77
C GLU A 629 -5.56 -50.71 -15.15
N ARG A 630 -6.27 -49.92 -15.93
CA ARG A 630 -5.83 -49.57 -17.30
C ARG A 630 -4.50 -48.81 -17.28
N LEU A 631 -4.36 -47.81 -16.43
CA LEU A 631 -3.12 -47.06 -16.28
C LEU A 631 -1.99 -47.96 -15.78
N ASN A 632 -2.26 -48.85 -14.82
CA ASN A 632 -1.23 -49.78 -14.30
C ASN A 632 -0.71 -50.69 -15.41
N LEU A 633 -1.57 -51.25 -16.23
CA LEU A 633 -1.17 -52.13 -17.33
C LEU A 633 -0.27 -51.41 -18.34
N ARG A 634 -0.46 -50.11 -18.54
CA ARG A 634 0.30 -49.32 -19.54
C ARG A 634 1.58 -48.74 -18.95
N LEU A 635 1.58 -48.37 -17.69
CA LEU A 635 2.66 -47.64 -17.03
C LEU A 635 3.61 -48.53 -16.21
N GLN A 636 3.17 -49.71 -15.77
CA GLN A 636 4.02 -50.65 -15.05
C GLN A 636 5.29 -51.08 -15.84
N PRO A 637 5.22 -51.30 -17.16
CA PRO A 637 6.45 -51.60 -17.94
C PRO A 637 7.50 -50.49 -17.92
N GLN A 638 7.06 -49.24 -17.63
CA GLN A 638 7.92 -48.07 -17.53
C GLN A 638 8.40 -47.82 -16.08
N GLY A 639 8.17 -48.78 -15.17
CA GLY A 639 8.55 -48.69 -13.76
C GLY A 639 7.71 -47.70 -12.93
N ILE A 640 6.50 -47.39 -13.40
CA ILE A 640 5.57 -46.52 -12.70
C ILE A 640 4.52 -47.40 -12.02
N ALA A 641 4.37 -47.28 -10.70
CA ALA A 641 3.40 -48.02 -9.89
C ALA A 641 2.15 -47.15 -9.75
N ILE A 642 0.99 -47.70 -10.09
CA ILE A 642 -0.32 -47.13 -9.80
C ILE A 642 -0.84 -47.77 -8.52
N THR A 643 -1.17 -46.97 -7.49
CA THR A 643 -1.64 -47.43 -6.20
C THR A 643 -3.02 -46.83 -5.95
N PRO A 644 -4.10 -47.65 -6.01
CA PRO A 644 -5.44 -47.24 -5.61
C PRO A 644 -5.52 -46.98 -4.09
N GLU A 645 -6.42 -46.06 -3.71
CA GLU A 645 -6.69 -45.72 -2.29
C GLU A 645 -5.41 -45.45 -1.47
N HIS A 646 -4.48 -44.68 -2.02
CA HIS A 646 -3.21 -44.39 -1.32
C HIS A 646 -3.47 -43.58 -0.06
N GLN A 647 -3.07 -44.11 1.10
CA GLN A 647 -3.22 -43.42 2.39
C GLN A 647 -2.07 -42.42 2.59
N LEU A 648 -2.42 -41.15 2.70
CA LEU A 648 -1.52 -40.05 2.99
C LEU A 648 -1.58 -39.64 4.48
N LYS A 649 -0.73 -38.74 4.94
CA LYS A 649 -0.68 -38.25 6.32
C LYS A 649 -2.07 -37.71 6.76
N GLY A 650 -2.45 -38.00 8.01
CA GLY A 650 -3.73 -37.51 8.58
C GLY A 650 -4.95 -38.33 8.19
N GLN A 651 -4.79 -39.59 7.78
CA GLN A 651 -5.87 -40.48 7.31
C GLN A 651 -6.55 -40.05 6.01
N ASN A 652 -5.96 -39.09 5.30
CA ASN A 652 -6.44 -38.67 3.99
C ASN A 652 -6.15 -39.77 2.96
N ARG A 653 -7.14 -40.11 2.12
CA ARG A 653 -7.00 -41.08 1.04
C ARG A 653 -7.22 -40.41 -0.28
N SER A 654 -6.26 -40.52 -1.18
CA SER A 654 -6.44 -40.17 -2.60
C SER A 654 -7.01 -41.36 -3.35
N ASP A 655 -7.78 -41.14 -4.39
CA ASP A 655 -8.41 -42.20 -5.15
C ASP A 655 -7.38 -43.13 -5.81
N PHE A 656 -6.32 -42.54 -6.42
CA PHE A 656 -5.13 -43.33 -6.76
C PHE A 656 -3.91 -42.40 -6.89
N THR A 657 -2.72 -42.99 -6.84
CA THR A 657 -1.47 -42.27 -7.11
C THR A 657 -0.65 -43.01 -8.15
N ALA A 658 0.10 -42.26 -8.97
CA ALA A 658 1.17 -42.79 -9.79
C ALA A 658 2.51 -42.43 -9.16
N SER A 659 3.39 -43.42 -9.00
CA SER A 659 4.70 -43.17 -8.38
C SER A 659 5.83 -43.87 -9.11
N LYS A 660 7.00 -43.19 -9.15
CA LYS A 660 8.25 -43.72 -9.72
C LYS A 660 9.41 -43.34 -8.82
N LEU A 661 10.32 -44.26 -8.62
CA LEU A 661 11.58 -44.01 -7.92
C LEU A 661 12.66 -43.62 -8.96
N ILE A 662 13.21 -42.42 -8.83
CA ILE A 662 14.19 -41.87 -9.78
C ILE A 662 15.39 -41.33 -9.01
N GLY A 663 16.58 -41.87 -9.25
CA GLY A 663 17.79 -41.44 -8.55
C GLY A 663 17.67 -41.55 -7.01
N GLY A 664 16.97 -42.55 -6.51
CA GLY A 664 16.73 -42.72 -5.08
C GLY A 664 15.64 -41.81 -4.48
N LYS A 665 15.08 -40.86 -5.26
CA LYS A 665 13.96 -40.01 -4.84
C LYS A 665 12.64 -40.51 -5.43
N ARG A 666 11.60 -40.58 -4.61
CA ARG A 666 10.25 -40.92 -5.06
C ARG A 666 9.62 -39.71 -5.73
N ARG A 667 9.01 -39.91 -6.89
CA ARG A 667 8.13 -38.95 -7.55
C ARG A 667 6.71 -39.49 -7.41
N LEU A 668 5.80 -38.64 -6.96
CA LEU A 668 4.44 -39.01 -6.65
C LEU A 668 3.47 -38.05 -7.37
N LEU A 669 2.59 -38.59 -8.17
CA LEU A 669 1.47 -37.85 -8.75
C LEU A 669 0.18 -38.31 -8.08
N VAL A 670 -0.59 -37.39 -7.58
CA VAL A 670 -1.86 -37.65 -6.93
C VAL A 670 -3.01 -37.40 -7.89
N THR A 671 -3.97 -38.30 -7.91
CA THR A 671 -5.18 -38.15 -8.73
C THR A 671 -6.42 -38.28 -7.85
N GLU A 672 -7.28 -37.29 -7.96
CA GLU A 672 -8.62 -37.28 -7.39
C GLU A 672 -9.63 -37.54 -8.48
N VAL A 673 -10.52 -38.51 -8.26
CA VAL A 673 -11.55 -38.92 -9.24
C VAL A 673 -12.92 -38.53 -8.72
N LYS A 674 -13.74 -37.91 -9.56
CA LYS A 674 -15.12 -37.62 -9.24
C LYS A 674 -16.06 -38.01 -10.38
N GLY A 675 -17.17 -38.64 -10.03
CA GLY A 675 -18.29 -38.76 -10.97
C GLY A 675 -18.96 -37.40 -11.20
N GLN A 676 -19.45 -37.13 -12.41
CA GLN A 676 -20.12 -35.85 -12.73
C GLN A 676 -21.26 -35.49 -11.76
N TRP A 677 -21.87 -36.47 -11.11
CA TRP A 677 -22.99 -36.27 -10.17
C TRP A 677 -22.52 -35.83 -8.77
N HIS A 678 -21.21 -35.87 -8.47
CA HIS A 678 -20.70 -35.57 -7.15
C HIS A 678 -20.97 -34.11 -6.77
N ARG A 679 -21.49 -33.87 -5.55
CA ARG A 679 -21.89 -32.51 -5.12
C ARG A 679 -20.73 -31.54 -5.05
N GLU A 680 -19.55 -32.02 -4.69
CA GLU A 680 -18.32 -31.22 -4.56
C GLU A 680 -17.51 -31.13 -5.85
N LEU A 681 -18.10 -31.49 -6.99
CA LEU A 681 -17.43 -31.53 -8.30
C LEU A 681 -16.63 -30.26 -8.62
N TYR A 682 -17.15 -29.09 -8.33
CA TYR A 682 -16.51 -27.81 -8.63
C TYR A 682 -15.51 -27.31 -7.56
N SER A 683 -15.50 -27.94 -6.38
CA SER A 683 -14.60 -27.54 -5.29
C SER A 683 -13.51 -28.57 -5.00
N ALA A 684 -13.68 -29.83 -5.45
CA ALA A 684 -12.78 -30.92 -5.09
C ALA A 684 -11.34 -30.75 -5.64
N ALA A 685 -11.19 -30.11 -6.80
CA ALA A 685 -9.87 -29.85 -7.37
C ALA A 685 -8.99 -28.95 -6.48
N SER A 686 -9.56 -27.94 -5.87
CA SER A 686 -8.84 -27.05 -4.94
C SER A 686 -8.87 -27.61 -3.51
N ALA A 687 -10.04 -27.91 -2.97
CA ALA A 687 -10.22 -28.24 -1.55
C ALA A 687 -9.79 -29.66 -1.16
N GLN A 688 -9.81 -30.62 -2.09
CA GLN A 688 -9.41 -32.00 -1.81
C GLN A 688 -8.06 -32.32 -2.44
N LEU A 689 -7.93 -32.17 -3.75
CA LEU A 689 -6.70 -32.54 -4.45
C LEU A 689 -5.53 -31.64 -4.06
N TYR A 690 -5.68 -30.33 -4.17
CA TYR A 690 -4.58 -29.41 -3.89
C TYR A 690 -4.34 -29.28 -2.39
N ASP A 691 -5.33 -28.86 -1.62
CA ASP A 691 -5.17 -28.51 -0.20
C ASP A 691 -4.87 -29.70 0.73
N ARG A 692 -5.23 -30.92 0.33
CA ARG A 692 -5.06 -32.11 1.18
C ARG A 692 -4.05 -33.13 0.69
N TYR A 693 -3.90 -33.29 -0.63
CA TYR A 693 -3.12 -34.38 -1.19
C TYR A 693 -1.86 -33.94 -1.92
N SER A 694 -1.93 -32.91 -2.74
CA SER A 694 -0.78 -32.44 -3.52
C SER A 694 0.30 -31.71 -2.72
N ILE A 695 0.00 -31.36 -1.46
CA ILE A 695 1.00 -30.84 -0.50
C ILE A 695 2.05 -31.87 -0.08
N HIS A 696 1.90 -33.15 -0.48
CA HIS A 696 2.93 -34.13 -0.20
C HIS A 696 4.26 -33.73 -0.86
N PRO A 697 5.41 -33.77 -0.13
CA PRO A 697 6.69 -33.28 -0.67
C PRO A 697 7.09 -33.93 -2.02
N ASP A 698 6.79 -35.23 -2.17
CA ASP A 698 7.10 -35.98 -3.39
C ASP A 698 6.17 -35.64 -4.56
N ALA A 699 5.06 -34.92 -4.32
CA ALA A 699 4.07 -34.55 -5.33
C ALA A 699 4.31 -33.15 -5.94
N GLU A 700 5.20 -32.36 -5.37
CA GLU A 700 5.56 -31.01 -5.87
C GLU A 700 4.34 -30.13 -6.19
N GLN A 701 3.28 -30.22 -5.35
CA GLN A 701 1.99 -29.52 -5.49
C GLN A 701 1.23 -29.86 -6.79
N GLN A 702 1.61 -30.89 -7.50
CA GLN A 702 1.01 -31.27 -8.78
C GLN A 702 -0.01 -32.38 -8.60
N GLY A 703 -1.04 -32.37 -9.42
CA GLY A 703 -2.08 -33.38 -9.41
C GLY A 703 -2.93 -33.42 -10.66
N ILE A 704 -3.77 -34.45 -10.78
CA ILE A 704 -4.77 -34.57 -11.84
C ILE A 704 -6.16 -34.66 -11.18
N PHE A 705 -7.05 -33.80 -11.58
CA PHE A 705 -8.46 -33.87 -11.23
C PHE A 705 -9.20 -34.57 -12.37
N LEU A 706 -9.58 -35.82 -12.16
CA LEU A 706 -10.19 -36.68 -13.15
C LEU A 706 -11.69 -36.75 -12.93
N VAL A 707 -12.47 -36.38 -13.92
CA VAL A 707 -13.93 -36.43 -13.85
C VAL A 707 -14.46 -37.46 -14.84
N ILE A 708 -15.41 -38.29 -14.42
CA ILE A 708 -16.03 -39.30 -15.25
C ILE A 708 -17.37 -38.76 -15.74
N TRP A 709 -17.52 -38.64 -17.08
CA TRP A 709 -18.70 -38.17 -17.75
C TRP A 709 -19.51 -39.32 -18.32
N PHE A 710 -20.78 -39.46 -17.89
CA PHE A 710 -21.73 -40.51 -18.34
C PHE A 710 -22.79 -40.00 -19.31
N GLY A 711 -22.73 -38.74 -19.73
CA GLY A 711 -23.66 -38.14 -20.70
C GLY A 711 -24.55 -37.04 -20.08
N GLU A 712 -25.26 -36.33 -20.97
CA GLU A 712 -26.12 -35.20 -20.62
C GLU A 712 -27.31 -35.58 -19.73
N SER A 713 -27.78 -36.83 -19.83
CA SER A 713 -28.94 -37.32 -19.06
C SER A 713 -28.66 -37.54 -17.57
N GLU A 714 -27.40 -37.66 -17.19
CA GLU A 714 -26.98 -37.85 -15.78
C GLU A 714 -26.91 -36.52 -15.02
N THR A 715 -27.06 -36.55 -13.72
CA THR A 715 -26.95 -35.33 -12.88
C THR A 715 -25.55 -34.75 -12.93
N VAL A 716 -25.41 -33.41 -12.83
CA VAL A 716 -24.13 -32.72 -12.67
C VAL A 716 -24.12 -31.98 -11.35
N ALA A 717 -23.12 -32.23 -10.52
CA ALA A 717 -22.99 -31.63 -9.18
C ALA A 717 -24.28 -31.72 -8.34
N GLY A 718 -24.98 -32.85 -8.42
CA GLY A 718 -26.25 -33.09 -7.72
C GLY A 718 -27.48 -32.41 -8.34
N ARG A 719 -27.36 -31.75 -9.50
CA ARG A 719 -28.46 -31.06 -10.20
C ARG A 719 -28.91 -31.84 -11.44
N LYS A 720 -30.20 -32.10 -11.56
CA LYS A 720 -30.79 -32.76 -12.74
C LYS A 720 -30.91 -31.82 -13.93
N ASN A 721 -31.21 -30.54 -13.68
CA ASN A 721 -31.28 -29.52 -14.72
C ASN A 721 -29.97 -28.73 -14.72
N HIS A 722 -29.15 -28.97 -15.72
CA HIS A 722 -27.85 -28.31 -15.93
C HIS A 722 -27.70 -27.94 -17.42
N GLY A 723 -26.88 -26.97 -17.72
CA GLY A 723 -26.63 -26.51 -19.09
C GLY A 723 -25.45 -27.21 -19.78
N ILE A 724 -24.86 -28.24 -19.16
CA ILE A 724 -23.70 -28.98 -19.66
C ILE A 724 -24.18 -30.06 -20.64
N LYS A 725 -23.69 -30.03 -21.86
CA LYS A 725 -24.09 -31.00 -22.91
C LYS A 725 -22.99 -32.01 -23.26
N THR A 726 -21.75 -31.62 -23.11
CA THR A 726 -20.60 -32.45 -23.48
C THR A 726 -19.57 -32.54 -22.34
N ALA A 727 -18.71 -33.56 -22.39
CA ALA A 727 -17.57 -33.67 -21.53
C ALA A 727 -16.64 -32.43 -21.59
N GLN A 728 -16.52 -31.84 -22.79
CA GLN A 728 -15.75 -30.62 -23.00
C GLN A 728 -16.39 -29.40 -22.31
N ASP A 729 -17.71 -29.24 -22.38
CA ASP A 729 -18.42 -28.16 -21.68
C ASP A 729 -18.20 -28.29 -20.15
N LEU A 730 -18.23 -29.53 -19.65
CA LEU A 730 -17.97 -29.81 -18.24
C LEU A 730 -16.55 -29.41 -17.86
N LYS A 731 -15.56 -29.78 -18.67
CA LYS A 731 -14.16 -29.40 -18.45
C LYS A 731 -14.02 -27.89 -18.39
N VAL A 732 -14.55 -27.18 -19.36
CA VAL A 732 -14.50 -25.70 -19.42
C VAL A 732 -15.15 -25.09 -18.18
N SER A 733 -16.26 -25.65 -17.70
CA SER A 733 -16.95 -25.14 -16.52
C SER A 733 -16.15 -25.36 -15.22
N ILE A 734 -15.42 -26.45 -15.12
CA ILE A 734 -14.53 -26.74 -13.97
C ILE A 734 -13.28 -25.86 -14.04
N ASP A 735 -12.65 -25.76 -15.22
CA ASP A 735 -11.47 -24.89 -15.45
C ASP A 735 -11.78 -23.42 -15.15
N ALA A 736 -13.01 -22.96 -15.39
CA ALA A 736 -13.44 -21.59 -15.10
C ALA A 736 -13.48 -21.28 -13.60
N VAL A 737 -13.79 -22.27 -12.77
CA VAL A 737 -13.89 -22.15 -11.31
C VAL A 737 -12.52 -22.38 -10.63
N LEU A 738 -11.62 -23.11 -11.28
CA LEU A 738 -10.29 -23.37 -10.76
C LEU A 738 -9.49 -22.08 -10.61
N PRO A 739 -8.93 -21.77 -9.43
CA PRO A 739 -8.06 -20.61 -9.21
C PRO A 739 -6.93 -20.53 -10.24
N THR A 740 -6.59 -19.32 -10.69
CA THR A 740 -5.61 -19.10 -11.77
C THR A 740 -4.21 -19.57 -11.44
N ASP A 741 -3.82 -19.51 -10.19
CA ASP A 741 -2.54 -19.98 -9.64
C ASP A 741 -2.42 -21.51 -9.66
N LEU A 742 -3.54 -22.23 -9.58
CA LEU A 742 -3.56 -23.70 -9.61
C LEU A 742 -3.59 -24.30 -11.01
N ARG A 743 -3.92 -23.52 -12.04
CA ARG A 743 -4.07 -24.02 -13.43
C ARG A 743 -2.77 -24.57 -14.04
N SER A 744 -1.60 -24.17 -13.51
CA SER A 744 -0.31 -24.74 -13.92
C SER A 744 0.09 -26.00 -13.14
N LEU A 745 -0.56 -26.25 -12.01
CA LEU A 745 -0.23 -27.33 -11.08
C LEU A 745 -1.21 -28.50 -11.14
N ILE A 746 -2.48 -28.20 -11.40
CA ILE A 746 -3.57 -29.17 -11.46
C ILE A 746 -4.16 -29.20 -12.86
N ASP A 747 -4.12 -30.35 -13.49
CA ASP A 747 -4.83 -30.58 -14.74
C ASP A 747 -6.21 -31.19 -14.51
N VAL A 748 -7.20 -30.63 -15.15
CA VAL A 748 -8.56 -31.18 -15.20
C VAL A 748 -8.69 -32.06 -16.43
N PHE A 749 -9.00 -33.33 -16.22
CA PHE A 749 -9.29 -34.27 -17.29
C PHE A 749 -10.71 -34.81 -17.13
N VAL A 750 -11.50 -34.77 -18.20
CA VAL A 750 -12.86 -35.34 -18.21
C VAL A 750 -12.86 -36.55 -19.13
N LEU A 751 -13.02 -37.73 -18.56
CA LEU A 751 -13.11 -38.99 -19.28
C LEU A 751 -14.56 -39.23 -19.71
N ASP A 752 -14.83 -39.16 -20.98
CA ASP A 752 -16.17 -39.42 -21.56
C ASP A 752 -16.40 -40.91 -21.75
N VAL A 753 -17.23 -41.48 -20.90
CA VAL A 753 -17.67 -42.87 -20.98
C VAL A 753 -19.13 -43.01 -21.39
N SER A 754 -19.75 -41.95 -21.95
CA SER A 754 -21.12 -41.98 -22.41
C SER A 754 -21.31 -42.99 -23.55
N ARG A 755 -22.45 -43.72 -23.54
CA ARG A 755 -22.74 -44.70 -24.56
C ARG A 755 -23.15 -44.03 -25.87
N HIS A 756 -22.90 -44.68 -27.01
CA HIS A 756 -23.13 -44.14 -28.36
C HIS A 756 -24.58 -43.67 -28.64
N CYS A 757 -25.56 -44.13 -27.87
CA CYS A 757 -26.95 -43.63 -28.01
C CYS A 757 -27.12 -42.15 -27.56
N ASP A 758 -26.23 -41.64 -26.70
CA ASP A 758 -26.29 -40.26 -26.19
C ASP A 758 -25.39 -39.28 -26.96
N ARG A 759 -24.48 -39.79 -27.82
CA ARG A 759 -23.58 -38.99 -28.67
C ARG A 759 -24.19 -38.48 -29.96
N GLN A 760 -25.34 -38.97 -30.37
CA GLN A 760 -26.02 -38.59 -31.65
C GLN A 760 -27.22 -37.63 -31.45
N ARG A 761 -27.36 -37.01 -30.27
CA ARG A 761 -28.37 -35.97 -30.06
C ARG A 761 -27.66 -34.59 -29.75
#